data_547f0aa9809a928e57834849544914c4
#
_entry.id   547f0aa9809a928e57834849544914c4
#
_cell.length_a   1.000
_cell.length_b   1.000
_cell.length_c   1.000
_cell.angle_alpha   90.00
_cell.angle_beta   90.00
_cell.angle_gamma   90.00
#
_symmetry.space_group_name_H-M   'P 1'
#
loop_
_entity.id
_entity.type
_entity.pdbx_description
1 polymer ?
#
loop_
_entity_poly.entity_id
_entity_poly.type
_entity_poly.pdbx_seq_one_letter_code
_entity_poly.pdbx_strand_id
1 'polypeptide(L)'
;MFSPRFRPASFLVLFCLAVGLAATYAVPLPATKGVGNFLSAETSPFLKRYANDPVAWRPWGEEAFQRAKEQGKLILLCIGYSSCPWTLKMQLETYRDPAVAAYLNEHFICVLVDREERPDLNGSFMRHSFVINKRSGWPLHCWLTPTGYPVRTAIYLPAVRQEGVPSFQVTAENVQSLWQEDHTYIEREAVNQSSMLVKALELANQGDGKSRLDRTMLDLAFEKLGADFDPQYGGFSMMPKFHGAPMLEFLLDYASLHRDGTFGRHERGLAMVSKTLHAMADGAIMDQLGGGFHRYCLDRAWTVPQFEKMLFDQGQLANVYLRAFQATGDPWFAGIARRTLDYVETELSSTNGGFYCAENPFGDDPKKAGEMVDASYYVWKKADIDALVGPEISPMLAEVFGLNEQGNLPAETMQFQQQRFPQQNILRRVKTLAEAAKNLQKPEAEVTEKFQRGCRKLLEARQLRPRPQRDEKILPGWNALMISAFLRAGDVLTDPDYHKRAVVAADFTYRHFLSDSYLRPRFAEDYAMMIDAMLNLYESTAQAKWLSQAILLQDRMNQELWDDAAGGYWDGPVEAHLFLRLKSSDEGTEFCQNATAASNLVRLARCLGDRTYYDRAAKLFQYFGGECSASLAEPSPVSRTFGRQRKAPVEIPIAPVNHIRMINAYDHFSYSGWQFVFVGSSSPAVQEMRSMLLRHARPNSHILYLDGGASEAILTRFNRSLAELNPTDGSAKLLICRDFKLEKSCPTAQELHAFLDREY
;
A
#
# COMPACT_ATOMS: atom_id res chain seq x y z
N MET A 1 -28.73 36.76 17.96
CA MET A 1 -27.98 37.32 19.11
C MET A 1 -27.81 36.22 20.13
N PHE A 2 -26.65 35.90 20.44
CA PHE A 2 -25.93 35.14 21.46
C PHE A 2 -24.97 34.13 20.83
N SER A 3 -23.76 34.62 20.67
CA SER A 3 -22.56 33.84 20.41
C SER A 3 -21.90 33.54 21.76
N PRO A 4 -21.44 32.31 21.99
CA PRO A 4 -20.35 32.07 22.92
C PRO A 4 -19.06 31.85 22.14
N ARG A 5 -18.10 32.73 22.32
CA ARG A 5 -16.71 32.62 21.92
C ARG A 5 -16.07 31.46 22.69
N PHE A 6 -15.75 30.38 22.02
CA PHE A 6 -14.80 29.38 22.52
C PHE A 6 -13.39 29.70 21.98
N ARG A 7 -12.48 29.95 22.91
CA ARG A 7 -11.04 30.08 22.63
C ARG A 7 -10.45 28.71 22.24
N PRO A 8 -9.68 28.61 21.18
CA PRO A 8 -8.96 27.35 20.88
C PRO A 8 -7.67 27.32 21.71
N ALA A 9 -7.64 26.45 22.71
CA ALA A 9 -6.41 26.11 23.42
C ALA A 9 -5.97 24.69 23.05
N SER A 10 -4.78 24.59 22.48
CA SER A 10 -3.83 23.48 22.56
C SER A 10 -4.34 22.06 22.28
N PHE A 11 -4.48 21.67 21.00
CA PHE A 11 -4.86 20.32 20.60
C PHE A 11 -3.78 19.53 19.85
N LEU A 12 -2.52 19.94 19.96
CA LEU A 12 -1.40 19.27 19.25
C LEU A 12 -0.78 18.08 20.01
N VAL A 13 -1.24 17.78 21.21
CA VAL A 13 -0.58 16.78 22.10
C VAL A 13 -1.38 15.48 22.25
N LEU A 14 -2.62 15.42 21.77
CA LEU A 14 -3.55 14.34 22.17
C LEU A 14 -3.57 13.10 21.26
N PHE A 15 -2.90 13.09 20.12
CA PHE A 15 -2.80 11.85 19.33
C PHE A 15 -1.78 10.83 19.92
N CYS A 16 -0.94 11.29 20.85
CA CYS A 16 0.17 10.52 21.40
C CYS A 16 0.04 10.08 22.86
N LEU A 17 -0.98 10.53 23.61
CA LEU A 17 -1.03 10.32 25.05
C LEU A 17 -1.81 9.06 25.54
N ALA A 18 -2.33 8.25 24.63
CA ALA A 18 -3.18 7.11 24.98
C ALA A 18 -2.48 5.73 25.00
N VAL A 19 -1.14 5.66 24.99
CA VAL A 19 -0.40 4.37 24.92
C VAL A 19 0.40 4.08 26.19
N GLY A 20 0.03 4.63 27.29
CA GLY A 20 0.76 4.44 28.52
C GLY A 20 0.00 3.61 29.56
N LEU A 21 -0.39 2.38 29.25
CA LEU A 21 -0.68 1.33 30.25
C LEU A 21 -0.76 0.00 29.49
N ALA A 22 0.28 -0.79 29.53
CA ALA A 22 0.15 -2.24 29.33
C ALA A 22 -0.59 -2.80 30.54
N ALA A 23 -1.88 -2.51 30.62
CA ALA A 23 -2.76 -3.17 31.55
C ALA A 23 -3.13 -4.53 30.92
N THR A 24 -2.61 -5.57 31.51
CA THR A 24 -3.00 -6.94 31.27
C THR A 24 -4.45 -7.13 31.68
N TYR A 25 -5.34 -7.24 30.71
CA TYR A 25 -6.75 -7.56 30.97
C TYR A 25 -7.03 -8.98 30.49
N ALA A 26 -6.99 -9.92 31.43
CA ALA A 26 -7.64 -11.23 31.29
C ALA A 26 -9.08 -11.08 31.78
N VAL A 27 -10.04 -10.89 30.88
CA VAL A 27 -11.46 -11.11 31.20
C VAL A 27 -11.86 -12.45 30.60
N PRO A 28 -12.15 -13.49 31.42
CA PRO A 28 -12.76 -14.72 30.92
C PRO A 28 -14.09 -14.36 30.26
N LEU A 29 -14.30 -14.77 29.01
CA LEU A 29 -15.56 -14.58 28.31
C LEU A 29 -16.69 -15.27 29.07
N PRO A 30 -17.72 -14.56 29.58
CA PRO A 30 -18.93 -15.22 30.01
C PRO A 30 -19.60 -15.79 28.76
N ALA A 31 -19.92 -17.06 28.80
CA ALA A 31 -20.74 -17.73 27.80
C ALA A 31 -22.16 -17.12 27.83
N THR A 32 -22.36 -16.04 27.08
CA THR A 32 -23.69 -15.44 26.91
C THR A 32 -24.47 -16.25 25.88
N LYS A 33 -25.29 -17.14 26.35
CA LYS A 33 -26.39 -17.72 25.58
C LYS A 33 -27.40 -16.59 25.30
N GLY A 34 -27.55 -16.17 24.02
CA GLY A 34 -28.79 -15.51 23.65
C GLY A 34 -28.76 -14.32 22.70
N VAL A 35 -27.60 -13.75 22.30
CA VAL A 35 -27.57 -12.71 21.27
C VAL A 35 -26.82 -13.24 20.06
N GLY A 36 -27.50 -13.41 18.94
CA GLY A 36 -26.90 -13.99 17.73
C GLY A 36 -25.88 -13.02 17.13
N ASN A 37 -24.59 -13.36 17.24
CA ASN A 37 -23.55 -12.74 16.44
C ASN A 37 -23.51 -13.46 15.09
N PHE A 38 -23.53 -12.68 13.99
CA PHE A 38 -23.76 -13.21 12.64
C PHE A 38 -22.47 -13.34 11.82
N LEU A 39 -21.31 -13.12 12.42
CA LEU A 39 -20.02 -13.10 11.74
C LEU A 39 -19.33 -14.47 11.60
N SER A 40 -19.86 -15.51 12.19
CA SER A 40 -19.25 -16.85 12.15
C SER A 40 -19.23 -17.48 10.75
N ALA A 41 -20.17 -17.09 9.89
CA ALA A 41 -20.31 -17.57 8.52
C ALA A 41 -19.46 -16.77 7.51
N GLU A 42 -18.88 -15.63 7.92
CA GLU A 42 -18.09 -14.77 7.06
C GLU A 42 -16.77 -15.43 6.61
N THR A 43 -16.20 -14.96 5.50
CA THR A 43 -14.92 -15.44 4.98
C THR A 43 -13.74 -14.75 5.63
N SER A 44 -13.87 -13.45 5.92
CA SER A 44 -12.83 -12.62 6.52
C SER A 44 -12.36 -13.16 7.88
N PRO A 45 -11.04 -13.43 8.06
CA PRO A 45 -10.47 -13.76 9.37
C PRO A 45 -10.68 -12.64 10.40
N PHE A 46 -10.69 -11.38 9.95
CA PHE A 46 -10.98 -10.23 10.79
C PHE A 46 -12.39 -10.30 11.35
N LEU A 47 -13.41 -10.51 10.52
CA LEU A 47 -14.80 -10.60 10.97
C LEU A 47 -15.01 -11.82 11.88
N LYS A 48 -14.45 -12.98 11.53
CA LYS A 48 -14.52 -14.21 12.35
C LYS A 48 -13.97 -14.02 13.75
N ARG A 49 -12.94 -13.21 13.94
CA ARG A 49 -12.37 -12.91 15.25
C ARG A 49 -13.39 -12.30 16.22
N TYR A 50 -14.38 -11.57 15.68
CA TYR A 50 -15.45 -10.96 16.47
C TYR A 50 -16.68 -11.86 16.65
N ALA A 51 -16.71 -13.05 16.05
CA ALA A 51 -17.88 -13.92 16.06
C ALA A 51 -18.36 -14.36 17.46
N ASN A 52 -17.48 -14.34 18.44
CA ASN A 52 -17.78 -14.69 19.84
C ASN A 52 -17.85 -13.47 20.78
N ASP A 53 -17.73 -12.25 20.26
CA ASP A 53 -17.83 -11.03 21.07
C ASP A 53 -19.28 -10.82 21.53
N PRO A 54 -19.50 -10.17 22.70
CA PRO A 54 -20.84 -9.97 23.26
C PRO A 54 -21.69 -8.97 22.49
N VAL A 55 -21.09 -8.14 21.62
CA VAL A 55 -21.83 -7.28 20.71
C VAL A 55 -22.41 -8.10 19.57
N ALA A 56 -23.67 -7.90 19.22
CA ALA A 56 -24.38 -8.60 18.16
C ALA A 56 -23.99 -8.06 16.77
N TRP A 57 -22.74 -8.25 16.42
CA TRP A 57 -22.19 -7.80 15.15
C TRP A 57 -22.82 -8.50 13.95
N ARG A 58 -23.05 -7.72 12.89
CA ARG A 58 -23.56 -8.16 11.59
C ARG A 58 -22.60 -7.73 10.49
N PRO A 59 -22.56 -8.47 9.36
CA PRO A 59 -21.91 -7.96 8.16
C PRO A 59 -22.71 -6.79 7.57
N TRP A 60 -22.08 -5.99 6.72
CA TRP A 60 -22.78 -5.02 5.89
C TRP A 60 -23.69 -5.72 4.90
N GLY A 61 -24.95 -5.32 4.82
CA GLY A 61 -25.91 -5.90 3.88
C GLY A 61 -27.36 -5.55 4.23
N GLU A 62 -28.27 -5.89 3.33
CA GLU A 62 -29.69 -5.56 3.38
C GLU A 62 -30.36 -5.91 4.72
N GLU A 63 -29.99 -7.05 5.33
CA GLU A 63 -30.56 -7.51 6.61
C GLU A 63 -30.35 -6.51 7.75
N ALA A 64 -29.15 -5.91 7.83
CA ALA A 64 -28.84 -4.91 8.86
C ALA A 64 -29.66 -3.62 8.67
N PHE A 65 -29.80 -3.16 7.43
CA PHE A 65 -30.57 -1.97 7.11
C PHE A 65 -32.08 -2.16 7.30
N GLN A 66 -32.58 -3.33 6.92
CA GLN A 66 -33.99 -3.69 7.14
C GLN A 66 -34.33 -3.69 8.62
N ARG A 67 -33.48 -4.29 9.47
CA ARG A 67 -33.68 -4.26 10.93
C ARG A 67 -33.60 -2.84 11.51
N ALA A 68 -32.68 -2.04 11.02
CA ALA A 68 -32.56 -0.65 11.47
C ALA A 68 -33.88 0.13 11.20
N LYS A 69 -34.45 -0.05 10.00
CA LYS A 69 -35.74 0.53 9.63
C LYS A 69 -36.89 0.00 10.49
N GLU A 70 -37.00 -1.32 10.66
CA GLU A 70 -38.07 -1.95 11.46
C GLU A 70 -38.05 -1.54 12.94
N GLN A 71 -36.85 -1.36 13.50
CA GLN A 71 -36.68 -1.02 14.90
C GLN A 71 -36.51 0.50 15.17
N GLY A 72 -36.45 1.31 14.12
CA GLY A 72 -36.20 2.76 14.24
C GLY A 72 -34.85 3.12 14.86
N LYS A 73 -33.85 2.22 14.73
CA LYS A 73 -32.53 2.37 15.34
C LYS A 73 -31.49 2.87 14.34
N LEU A 74 -30.53 3.65 14.83
CA LEU A 74 -29.31 3.94 14.09
C LEU A 74 -28.48 2.67 13.88
N ILE A 75 -27.69 2.66 12.80
CA ILE A 75 -26.65 1.65 12.58
C ILE A 75 -25.35 2.18 13.17
N LEU A 76 -24.69 1.39 14.01
CA LEU A 76 -23.30 1.60 14.40
C LEU A 76 -22.40 0.78 13.46
N LEU A 77 -21.84 1.45 12.47
CA LEU A 77 -20.85 0.89 11.57
C LEU A 77 -19.45 1.05 12.18
N CYS A 78 -18.70 -0.06 12.30
CA CYS A 78 -17.29 -0.07 12.62
C CYS A 78 -16.50 -0.61 11.44
N ILE A 79 -15.55 0.17 10.91
CA ILE A 79 -14.65 -0.24 9.84
C ILE A 79 -13.24 -0.40 10.42
N GLY A 80 -12.64 -1.57 10.24
CA GLY A 80 -11.30 -1.89 10.73
C GLY A 80 -10.60 -2.93 9.86
N TYR A 81 -9.49 -3.46 10.36
CA TYR A 81 -8.76 -4.55 9.70
C TYR A 81 -7.93 -5.35 10.71
N SER A 82 -7.51 -6.53 10.31
CA SER A 82 -6.92 -7.54 11.20
C SER A 82 -5.66 -7.07 11.91
N SER A 83 -4.74 -6.44 11.20
CA SER A 83 -3.44 -6.03 11.72
C SER A 83 -3.43 -4.67 12.43
N CYS A 84 -4.59 -3.98 12.53
CA CYS A 84 -4.68 -2.68 13.18
C CYS A 84 -4.65 -2.80 14.72
N PRO A 85 -3.63 -2.27 15.42
CA PRO A 85 -3.56 -2.36 16.89
C PRO A 85 -4.69 -1.61 17.59
N TRP A 86 -5.13 -0.49 17.03
CA TRP A 86 -6.22 0.32 17.58
C TRP A 86 -7.57 -0.38 17.45
N THR A 87 -7.78 -1.11 16.34
CA THR A 87 -8.97 -1.94 16.14
C THR A 87 -9.01 -3.08 17.14
N LEU A 88 -7.86 -3.74 17.36
CA LEU A 88 -7.74 -4.78 18.40
C LEU A 88 -7.98 -4.19 19.80
N LYS A 89 -7.40 -3.04 20.09
CA LYS A 89 -7.58 -2.35 21.37
C LYS A 89 -9.06 -2.02 21.64
N MET A 90 -9.80 -1.53 20.65
CA MET A 90 -11.25 -1.33 20.77
C MET A 90 -11.99 -2.63 21.08
N GLN A 91 -11.63 -3.72 20.42
CA GLN A 91 -12.22 -5.04 20.68
C GLN A 91 -12.02 -5.47 22.13
N LEU A 92 -10.78 -5.42 22.62
CA LEU A 92 -10.40 -5.94 23.93
C LEU A 92 -10.90 -5.07 25.10
N GLU A 93 -10.82 -3.74 24.96
CA GLU A 93 -11.11 -2.82 26.05
C GLU A 93 -12.57 -2.30 26.07
N THR A 94 -13.24 -2.25 24.89
CA THR A 94 -14.55 -1.61 24.77
C THR A 94 -15.64 -2.59 24.40
N TYR A 95 -15.50 -3.34 23.31
CA TYR A 95 -16.59 -4.19 22.81
C TYR A 95 -16.80 -5.46 23.64
N ARG A 96 -15.77 -5.91 24.35
CA ARG A 96 -15.86 -7.06 25.28
C ARG A 96 -16.37 -6.68 26.67
N ASP A 97 -16.53 -5.39 26.97
CA ASP A 97 -17.18 -4.95 28.18
C ASP A 97 -18.69 -5.31 28.13
N PRO A 98 -19.21 -6.10 29.10
CA PRO A 98 -20.59 -6.56 29.05
C PRO A 98 -21.63 -5.42 29.13
N ALA A 99 -21.33 -4.32 29.84
CA ALA A 99 -22.25 -3.19 29.97
C ALA A 99 -22.30 -2.39 28.67
N VAL A 100 -21.14 -2.14 28.04
CA VAL A 100 -21.06 -1.51 26.71
C VAL A 100 -21.77 -2.37 25.67
N ALA A 101 -21.51 -3.67 25.64
CA ALA A 101 -22.15 -4.58 24.70
C ALA A 101 -23.67 -4.62 24.84
N ALA A 102 -24.18 -4.69 26.09
CA ALA A 102 -25.61 -4.65 26.38
C ALA A 102 -26.24 -3.35 25.86
N TYR A 103 -25.61 -2.22 26.14
CA TYR A 103 -26.08 -0.90 25.66
C TYR A 103 -26.11 -0.82 24.12
N LEU A 104 -25.04 -1.29 23.46
CA LEU A 104 -24.96 -1.28 22.00
C LEU A 104 -26.05 -2.16 21.36
N ASN A 105 -26.25 -3.36 21.87
CA ASN A 105 -27.26 -4.30 21.38
C ASN A 105 -28.69 -3.77 21.57
N GLU A 106 -28.94 -3.03 22.66
CA GLU A 106 -30.24 -2.44 22.94
C GLU A 106 -30.54 -1.25 22.00
N HIS A 107 -29.57 -0.40 21.72
CA HIS A 107 -29.81 0.91 21.11
C HIS A 107 -29.41 1.00 19.61
N PHE A 108 -28.57 0.11 19.11
CA PHE A 108 -28.04 0.16 17.74
C PHE A 108 -28.18 -1.18 17.01
N ILE A 109 -28.15 -1.13 15.69
CA ILE A 109 -27.82 -2.26 14.84
C ILE A 109 -26.31 -2.17 14.57
N CYS A 110 -25.53 -3.10 15.12
CA CYS A 110 -24.08 -3.06 15.06
C CYS A 110 -23.58 -3.78 13.81
N VAL A 111 -22.85 -3.07 12.95
CA VAL A 111 -22.28 -3.59 11.69
C VAL A 111 -20.77 -3.49 11.76
N LEU A 112 -20.07 -4.58 11.43
CA LEU A 112 -18.61 -4.63 11.34
C LEU A 112 -18.19 -4.87 9.89
N VAL A 113 -17.22 -4.09 9.41
CA VAL A 113 -16.69 -4.14 8.05
C VAL A 113 -15.18 -4.32 8.08
N ASP A 114 -14.69 -5.28 7.30
CA ASP A 114 -13.27 -5.40 6.97
C ASP A 114 -12.95 -4.43 5.83
N ARG A 115 -12.11 -3.42 6.11
CA ARG A 115 -11.73 -2.39 5.11
C ARG A 115 -11.03 -2.98 3.88
N GLU A 116 -10.35 -4.12 4.07
CA GLU A 116 -9.56 -4.77 3.02
C GLU A 116 -10.45 -5.59 2.08
N GLU A 117 -11.60 -6.08 2.59
CA GLU A 117 -12.62 -6.72 1.77
C GLU A 117 -13.62 -5.73 1.15
N ARG A 118 -13.80 -4.54 1.75
CA ARG A 118 -14.74 -3.51 1.31
C ARG A 118 -14.04 -2.13 1.21
N PRO A 119 -13.09 -1.99 0.28
CA PRO A 119 -12.39 -0.71 0.06
C PRO A 119 -13.32 0.42 -0.38
N ASP A 120 -14.44 0.11 -1.03
CA ASP A 120 -15.49 1.04 -1.43
C ASP A 120 -16.15 1.71 -0.22
N LEU A 121 -16.58 0.92 0.77
CA LEU A 121 -17.15 1.43 2.03
C LEU A 121 -16.09 2.22 2.81
N ASN A 122 -14.90 1.65 2.94
CA ASN A 122 -13.79 2.31 3.62
C ASN A 122 -13.50 3.70 3.02
N GLY A 123 -13.33 3.79 1.70
CA GLY A 123 -13.04 5.05 1.01
C GLY A 123 -14.12 6.09 1.24
N SER A 124 -15.39 5.72 1.07
CA SER A 124 -16.54 6.63 1.19
C SER A 124 -16.71 7.20 2.59
N PHE A 125 -16.66 6.35 3.61
CA PHE A 125 -16.81 6.81 5.01
C PHE A 125 -15.56 7.53 5.53
N MET A 126 -14.35 7.15 5.08
CA MET A 126 -13.12 7.89 5.37
C MET A 126 -13.14 9.28 4.76
N ARG A 127 -13.58 9.42 3.50
CA ARG A 127 -13.73 10.72 2.84
C ARG A 127 -14.71 11.61 3.58
N HIS A 128 -15.85 11.08 3.98
CA HIS A 128 -16.82 11.80 4.79
C HIS A 128 -16.21 12.26 6.13
N SER A 129 -15.59 11.35 6.87
CA SER A 129 -14.97 11.69 8.16
C SER A 129 -13.91 12.77 8.04
N PHE A 130 -13.06 12.68 7.01
CA PHE A 130 -12.02 13.68 6.76
C PHE A 130 -12.60 15.06 6.41
N VAL A 131 -13.61 15.12 5.53
CA VAL A 131 -14.19 16.41 5.12
C VAL A 131 -14.94 17.09 6.28
N ILE A 132 -15.72 16.32 7.04
CA ILE A 132 -16.57 16.88 8.12
C ILE A 132 -15.77 17.12 9.40
N ASN A 133 -14.96 16.15 9.85
CA ASN A 133 -14.29 16.18 11.15
C ASN A 133 -12.79 16.50 11.05
N LYS A 134 -12.23 16.62 9.84
CA LYS A 134 -10.79 16.76 9.58
C LYS A 134 -9.96 15.63 10.23
N ARG A 135 -10.55 14.46 10.37
CA ARG A 135 -9.91 13.26 10.96
C ARG A 135 -10.28 12.03 10.16
N SER A 136 -9.30 11.17 9.95
CA SER A 136 -9.45 9.85 9.36
C SER A 136 -8.50 8.87 10.05
N GLY A 137 -8.84 7.60 10.07
CA GLY A 137 -8.03 6.55 10.71
C GLY A 137 -8.89 5.36 11.15
N TRP A 138 -8.24 4.29 11.53
CA TRP A 138 -8.89 3.06 11.98
C TRP A 138 -8.68 2.81 13.48
N PRO A 139 -9.70 2.18 14.14
CA PRO A 139 -11.02 1.88 13.60
C PRO A 139 -11.81 3.15 13.32
N LEU A 140 -12.60 3.14 12.23
CA LEU A 140 -13.55 4.20 11.93
C LEU A 140 -14.94 3.79 12.38
N HIS A 141 -15.55 4.59 13.22
CA HIS A 141 -16.94 4.45 13.66
C HIS A 141 -17.81 5.44 12.91
N CYS A 142 -18.94 4.94 12.40
CA CYS A 142 -19.96 5.78 11.78
C CYS A 142 -21.31 5.40 12.36
N TRP A 143 -22.02 6.38 12.94
CA TRP A 143 -23.43 6.22 13.27
C TRP A 143 -24.24 6.65 12.05
N LEU A 144 -24.98 5.71 11.48
CA LEU A 144 -25.72 5.91 10.25
C LEU A 144 -27.22 5.92 10.52
N THR A 145 -27.97 6.69 9.73
CA THR A 145 -29.43 6.56 9.65
C THR A 145 -29.80 5.16 9.15
N PRO A 146 -31.06 4.72 9.35
CA PRO A 146 -31.56 3.47 8.74
C PRO A 146 -31.47 3.43 7.21
N THR A 147 -31.23 4.58 6.58
CA THR A 147 -31.07 4.72 5.12
C THR A 147 -29.61 4.80 4.67
N GLY A 148 -28.63 4.72 5.60
CA GLY A 148 -27.19 4.64 5.30
C GLY A 148 -26.43 5.96 5.32
N TYR A 149 -27.06 7.07 5.68
CA TYR A 149 -26.39 8.37 5.72
C TYR A 149 -25.68 8.61 7.06
N PRO A 150 -24.41 9.10 7.06
CA PRO A 150 -23.66 9.34 8.28
C PRO A 150 -24.24 10.52 9.10
N VAL A 151 -24.55 10.23 10.36
CA VAL A 151 -24.96 11.22 11.38
C VAL A 151 -23.73 11.76 12.12
N ARG A 152 -22.81 10.85 12.46
CA ARG A 152 -21.58 11.17 13.17
C ARG A 152 -20.50 10.17 12.81
N THR A 153 -19.25 10.63 12.80
CA THR A 153 -18.08 9.75 12.67
C THR A 153 -17.07 10.00 13.79
N ALA A 154 -16.34 8.96 14.17
CA ALA A 154 -15.23 9.01 15.11
C ALA A 154 -14.19 7.94 14.76
N ILE A 155 -12.94 8.21 15.06
CA ILE A 155 -11.87 7.19 15.04
C ILE A 155 -11.80 6.50 16.41
N TYR A 156 -10.67 5.87 16.77
CA TYR A 156 -10.48 5.28 18.09
C TYR A 156 -10.98 6.19 19.22
N LEU A 157 -11.79 5.64 20.12
CA LEU A 157 -12.27 6.28 21.35
C LEU A 157 -11.92 5.38 22.55
N PRO A 158 -11.40 5.92 23.65
CA PRO A 158 -11.03 5.13 24.81
C PRO A 158 -12.26 4.55 25.53
N ALA A 159 -12.09 3.40 26.20
CA ALA A 159 -13.14 2.78 27.02
C ALA A 159 -13.54 3.69 28.20
N VAL A 160 -12.57 4.36 28.82
CA VAL A 160 -12.76 5.30 29.92
C VAL A 160 -12.37 6.70 29.44
N ARG A 161 -13.15 7.70 29.87
CA ARG A 161 -12.90 9.11 29.55
C ARG A 161 -11.45 9.50 29.87
N GLN A 162 -10.77 10.10 28.92
CA GLN A 162 -9.45 10.71 29.09
C GLN A 162 -9.55 12.24 28.99
N GLU A 163 -8.51 12.95 29.44
CA GLU A 163 -8.52 14.42 29.39
C GLU A 163 -8.73 14.92 27.95
N GLY A 164 -9.84 15.64 27.74
CA GLY A 164 -10.23 16.20 26.44
C GLY A 164 -10.83 15.21 25.42
N VAL A 165 -10.94 13.90 25.76
CA VAL A 165 -11.50 12.88 24.86
C VAL A 165 -12.62 12.13 25.59
N PRO A 166 -13.88 12.14 25.08
CA PRO A 166 -14.96 11.35 25.67
C PRO A 166 -14.68 9.85 25.51
N SER A 167 -15.29 9.04 26.39
CA SER A 167 -15.29 7.60 26.17
C SER A 167 -16.17 7.21 24.99
N PHE A 168 -15.97 5.99 24.48
CA PHE A 168 -16.80 5.44 23.42
C PHE A 168 -18.28 5.39 23.84
N GLN A 169 -18.58 4.91 25.05
CA GLN A 169 -19.94 4.81 25.57
C GLN A 169 -20.63 6.17 25.64
N VAL A 170 -19.99 7.18 26.23
CA VAL A 170 -20.55 8.55 26.29
C VAL A 170 -20.83 9.13 24.91
N THR A 171 -19.97 8.82 23.95
CA THR A 171 -20.19 9.25 22.56
C THR A 171 -21.41 8.56 21.94
N ALA A 172 -21.55 7.25 22.15
CA ALA A 172 -22.71 6.50 21.67
C ALA A 172 -24.02 6.97 22.33
N GLU A 173 -24.00 7.22 23.65
CA GLU A 173 -25.14 7.75 24.41
C GLU A 173 -25.58 9.14 23.87
N ASN A 174 -24.64 10.03 23.61
CA ASN A 174 -24.93 11.35 23.05
C ASN A 174 -25.57 11.27 21.67
N VAL A 175 -25.08 10.37 20.81
CA VAL A 175 -25.66 10.18 19.46
C VAL A 175 -27.06 9.59 19.55
N GLN A 176 -27.28 8.64 20.46
CA GLN A 176 -28.59 8.03 20.68
C GLN A 176 -29.61 9.06 21.22
N SER A 177 -29.21 9.91 22.16
CA SER A 177 -30.07 10.97 22.71
C SER A 177 -30.50 11.94 21.61
N LEU A 178 -29.57 12.39 20.74
CA LEU A 178 -29.91 13.24 19.59
C LEU A 178 -30.93 12.58 18.66
N TRP A 179 -30.76 11.28 18.38
CA TRP A 179 -31.67 10.52 17.54
C TRP A 179 -33.09 10.43 18.15
N GLN A 180 -33.16 10.22 19.46
CA GLN A 180 -34.44 10.16 20.19
C GLN A 180 -35.15 11.49 20.26
N GLU A 181 -34.42 12.60 20.37
CA GLU A 181 -34.99 13.95 20.44
C GLU A 181 -35.71 14.35 19.14
N ASP A 182 -35.07 14.18 17.99
CA ASP A 182 -35.66 14.51 16.68
C ASP A 182 -34.99 13.72 15.54
N HIS A 183 -35.39 12.47 15.40
CA HIS A 183 -34.85 11.61 14.34
C HIS A 183 -35.16 12.14 12.93
N THR A 184 -36.30 12.82 12.73
CA THR A 184 -36.68 13.37 11.42
C THR A 184 -35.74 14.51 10.99
N TYR A 185 -35.40 15.37 11.93
CA TYR A 185 -34.42 16.44 11.68
C TYR A 185 -33.03 15.86 11.40
N ILE A 186 -32.57 14.92 12.23
CA ILE A 186 -31.25 14.31 12.12
C ILE A 186 -31.10 13.58 10.77
N GLU A 187 -32.11 12.81 10.35
CA GLU A 187 -32.09 12.11 9.06
C GLU A 187 -31.99 13.08 7.88
N ARG A 188 -32.83 14.14 7.90
CA ARG A 188 -32.79 15.19 6.88
C ARG A 188 -31.42 15.88 6.82
N GLU A 189 -30.83 16.18 7.97
CA GLU A 189 -29.53 16.84 8.03
C GLU A 189 -28.40 15.93 7.54
N ALA A 190 -28.42 14.63 7.87
CA ALA A 190 -27.47 13.65 7.38
C ALA A 190 -27.51 13.51 5.85
N VAL A 191 -28.72 13.49 5.27
CA VAL A 191 -28.91 13.49 3.81
C VAL A 191 -28.37 14.76 3.19
N ASN A 192 -28.66 15.93 3.78
CA ASN A 192 -28.21 17.22 3.27
C ASN A 192 -26.69 17.33 3.27
N GLN A 193 -26.02 16.97 4.37
CA GLN A 193 -24.56 17.02 4.49
C GLN A 193 -23.90 16.06 3.49
N SER A 194 -24.42 14.85 3.34
CA SER A 194 -23.92 13.87 2.38
C SER A 194 -24.11 14.37 0.94
N SER A 195 -25.26 14.96 0.61
CA SER A 195 -25.55 15.52 -0.71
C SER A 195 -24.63 16.70 -1.04
N MET A 196 -24.32 17.54 -0.06
CA MET A 196 -23.36 18.65 -0.22
C MET A 196 -21.95 18.11 -0.47
N LEU A 197 -21.54 17.04 0.20
CA LEU A 197 -20.25 16.40 -0.02
C LEU A 197 -20.15 15.83 -1.43
N VAL A 198 -21.15 15.07 -1.88
CA VAL A 198 -21.21 14.52 -3.24
C VAL A 198 -21.06 15.64 -4.27
N LYS A 199 -21.84 16.69 -4.14
CA LYS A 199 -21.79 17.86 -5.03
C LYS A 199 -20.44 18.57 -5.04
N ALA A 200 -19.82 18.71 -3.87
CA ALA A 200 -18.50 19.33 -3.75
C ALA A 200 -17.42 18.51 -4.46
N LEU A 201 -17.48 17.18 -4.35
CA LEU A 201 -16.56 16.28 -5.06
C LEU A 201 -16.79 16.29 -6.58
N GLU A 202 -18.05 16.28 -7.03
CA GLU A 202 -18.36 16.41 -8.45
C GLU A 202 -17.84 17.70 -9.05
N LEU A 203 -18.00 18.83 -8.33
CA LEU A 203 -17.47 20.13 -8.78
C LEU A 203 -15.95 20.17 -8.80
N ALA A 204 -15.29 19.57 -7.81
CA ALA A 204 -13.84 19.49 -7.77
C ALA A 204 -13.28 18.71 -8.98
N ASN A 205 -13.97 17.64 -9.37
CA ASN A 205 -13.58 16.78 -10.50
C ASN A 205 -13.92 17.38 -11.87
N GLN A 206 -14.94 18.25 -11.98
CA GLN A 206 -15.26 18.91 -13.23
C GLN A 206 -14.16 19.89 -13.67
N GLY A 207 -13.30 20.35 -12.76
CA GLY A 207 -12.23 21.30 -13.03
C GLY A 207 -12.74 22.62 -13.58
N ASP A 208 -11.84 23.54 -13.81
CA ASP A 208 -12.15 24.82 -14.49
C ASP A 208 -12.12 24.69 -16.04
N GLY A 209 -12.03 23.47 -16.55
CA GLY A 209 -11.86 23.15 -17.97
C GLY A 209 -10.51 23.60 -18.57
N LYS A 210 -9.66 24.25 -17.77
CA LYS A 210 -8.35 24.79 -18.17
C LYS A 210 -7.19 23.99 -17.60
N SER A 211 -7.40 23.29 -16.49
CA SER A 211 -6.38 22.46 -15.84
C SER A 211 -6.15 21.20 -16.69
N ARG A 212 -5.18 21.26 -17.57
CA ARG A 212 -4.73 20.11 -18.36
C ARG A 212 -3.45 19.58 -17.76
N LEU A 213 -3.34 18.26 -17.70
CA LEU A 213 -2.05 17.63 -17.47
C LEU A 213 -1.11 18.04 -18.61
N ASP A 214 0.10 18.48 -18.28
CA ASP A 214 1.16 18.77 -19.22
C ASP A 214 2.51 18.31 -18.66
N ARG A 215 3.54 18.34 -19.49
CA ARG A 215 4.87 17.84 -19.09
C ARG A 215 5.53 18.67 -17.98
N THR A 216 5.16 19.93 -17.83
CA THR A 216 5.73 20.76 -16.76
C THR A 216 5.37 20.22 -15.37
N MET A 217 4.31 19.42 -15.26
CA MET A 217 3.91 18.76 -14.02
C MET A 217 4.90 17.73 -13.53
N LEU A 218 5.65 17.05 -14.42
CA LEU A 218 6.73 16.16 -13.98
C LEU A 218 7.83 16.94 -13.28
N ASP A 219 8.26 18.05 -13.88
CA ASP A 219 9.26 18.93 -13.29
C ASP A 219 8.78 19.51 -11.96
N LEU A 220 7.52 19.96 -11.90
CA LEU A 220 6.92 20.46 -10.66
C LEU A 220 6.84 19.37 -9.58
N ALA A 221 6.43 18.15 -9.95
CA ALA A 221 6.40 17.02 -9.03
C ALA A 221 7.80 16.68 -8.49
N PHE A 222 8.82 16.65 -9.36
CA PHE A 222 10.21 16.43 -8.97
C PHE A 222 10.71 17.51 -8.01
N GLU A 223 10.49 18.79 -8.30
CA GLU A 223 10.92 19.89 -7.43
C GLU A 223 10.16 19.85 -6.09
N LYS A 224 8.87 19.53 -6.09
CA LYS A 224 8.09 19.38 -4.87
C LYS A 224 8.59 18.22 -4.01
N LEU A 225 8.86 17.06 -4.60
CA LEU A 225 9.49 15.95 -3.89
C LEU A 225 10.87 16.32 -3.34
N GLY A 226 11.66 17.07 -4.11
CA GLY A 226 12.94 17.59 -3.64
C GLY A 226 12.82 18.55 -2.44
N ALA A 227 11.75 19.36 -2.40
CA ALA A 227 11.47 20.24 -1.27
C ALA A 227 10.97 19.49 -0.02
N ASP A 228 10.25 18.40 -0.21
CA ASP A 228 9.70 17.54 0.85
C ASP A 228 10.69 16.48 1.34
N PHE A 229 11.79 16.28 0.62
CA PHE A 229 12.79 15.28 0.94
C PHE A 229 13.47 15.56 2.29
N ASP A 230 13.59 14.52 3.10
CA ASP A 230 14.36 14.57 4.35
C ASP A 230 15.87 14.34 4.09
N PRO A 231 16.71 15.38 4.08
CA PRO A 231 18.12 15.22 3.75
C PRO A 231 18.93 14.49 4.83
N GLN A 232 18.41 14.39 6.06
CA GLN A 232 19.09 13.72 7.16
C GLN A 232 18.78 12.22 7.17
N TYR A 233 17.50 11.85 7.11
CA TYR A 233 17.05 10.48 7.32
C TYR A 233 16.43 9.84 6.05
N GLY A 234 16.41 10.53 4.92
CA GLY A 234 15.71 10.06 3.72
C GLY A 234 14.19 10.05 3.86
N GLY A 235 13.47 9.80 2.77
CA GLY A 235 12.01 9.80 2.73
C GLY A 235 11.38 11.19 2.59
N PHE A 236 10.05 11.25 2.50
CA PHE A 236 9.29 12.44 2.08
C PHE A 236 8.24 12.93 3.10
N SER A 237 8.15 12.29 4.26
CA SER A 237 7.25 12.70 5.35
C SER A 237 7.99 12.78 6.66
N MET A 238 7.43 13.50 7.62
CA MET A 238 8.07 13.67 8.92
C MET A 238 7.63 12.62 9.95
N MET A 239 6.35 12.58 10.29
CA MET A 239 5.75 11.65 11.25
C MET A 239 4.23 11.54 11.06
N PRO A 240 3.66 10.33 11.00
CA PRO A 240 4.32 9.06 10.82
C PRO A 240 5.04 8.97 9.47
N LYS A 241 6.14 8.19 9.39
CA LYS A 241 6.98 8.10 8.21
C LYS A 241 6.73 6.81 7.44
N PHE A 242 6.15 6.96 6.25
CA PHE A 242 5.87 5.87 5.32
C PHE A 242 6.99 5.69 4.30
N HIS A 243 7.09 4.51 3.69
CA HIS A 243 8.15 4.15 2.75
C HIS A 243 8.15 4.95 1.44
N GLY A 244 6.98 5.47 1.00
CA GLY A 244 6.88 6.32 -0.19
C GLY A 244 7.24 5.64 -1.52
N ALA A 245 6.93 4.36 -1.69
CA ALA A 245 7.28 3.59 -2.89
C ALA A 245 6.85 4.26 -4.20
N PRO A 246 5.64 4.84 -4.35
CA PRO A 246 5.25 5.53 -5.58
C PRO A 246 6.16 6.71 -5.93
N MET A 247 6.61 7.46 -4.91
CA MET A 247 7.51 8.60 -5.08
C MET A 247 8.90 8.15 -5.53
N LEU A 248 9.38 7.03 -4.98
CA LEU A 248 10.66 6.43 -5.34
C LEU A 248 10.62 5.87 -6.79
N GLU A 249 9.52 5.23 -7.18
CA GLU A 249 9.30 4.79 -8.56
C GLU A 249 9.33 5.95 -9.55
N PHE A 250 8.62 7.02 -9.24
CA PHE A 250 8.63 8.24 -10.05
C PHE A 250 10.03 8.83 -10.20
N LEU A 251 10.79 8.94 -9.09
CA LEU A 251 12.14 9.49 -9.12
C LEU A 251 13.10 8.64 -9.96
N LEU A 252 12.92 7.30 -9.96
CA LEU A 252 13.69 6.39 -10.82
C LEU A 252 13.35 6.60 -12.30
N ASP A 253 12.05 6.75 -12.65
CA ASP A 253 11.62 7.04 -14.01
C ASP A 253 12.12 8.41 -14.46
N TYR A 254 11.92 9.42 -13.62
CA TYR A 254 12.35 10.79 -13.91
C TYR A 254 13.87 10.90 -14.09
N ALA A 255 14.66 10.25 -13.24
CA ALA A 255 16.10 10.20 -13.39
C ALA A 255 16.52 9.53 -14.71
N SER A 256 15.82 8.46 -15.11
CA SER A 256 16.09 7.78 -16.39
C SER A 256 15.82 8.67 -17.62
N LEU A 257 14.85 9.58 -17.53
CA LEU A 257 14.53 10.53 -18.60
C LEU A 257 15.53 11.69 -18.73
N HIS A 258 16.36 11.94 -17.72
CA HIS A 258 17.27 13.10 -17.62
C HIS A 258 18.75 12.71 -17.53
N ARG A 259 19.13 11.57 -18.14
CA ARG A 259 20.54 11.11 -18.19
C ARG A 259 21.49 12.03 -18.98
N ASP A 260 20.95 12.94 -19.77
CA ASP A 260 21.71 13.95 -20.52
C ASP A 260 22.43 14.98 -19.62
N GLY A 261 22.32 14.85 -18.28
CA GLY A 261 22.92 15.73 -17.29
C GLY A 261 22.21 17.09 -17.15
N THR A 262 21.02 17.25 -17.76
CA THR A 262 20.26 18.50 -17.70
C THR A 262 19.98 18.88 -16.24
N PHE A 263 20.61 19.96 -15.77
CA PHE A 263 20.48 20.52 -14.42
C PHE A 263 20.77 19.56 -13.25
N GLY A 264 21.54 18.48 -13.46
CA GLY A 264 21.86 17.49 -12.40
C GLY A 264 20.63 16.74 -11.86
N ARG A 265 19.57 16.65 -12.64
CA ARG A 265 18.30 16.03 -12.24
C ARG A 265 18.42 14.53 -12.07
N HIS A 266 19.21 13.87 -12.92
CA HIS A 266 19.53 12.46 -12.84
C HIS A 266 20.16 12.11 -11.49
N GLU A 267 21.28 12.74 -11.17
CA GLU A 267 22.04 12.49 -9.95
C GLU A 267 21.24 12.84 -8.70
N ARG A 268 20.50 13.95 -8.72
CA ARG A 268 19.65 14.36 -7.60
C ARG A 268 18.52 13.35 -7.36
N GLY A 269 17.88 12.86 -8.41
CA GLY A 269 16.84 11.83 -8.31
C GLY A 269 17.36 10.54 -7.70
N LEU A 270 18.47 10.01 -8.25
CA LEU A 270 19.12 8.80 -7.74
C LEU A 270 19.65 8.98 -6.30
N ALA A 271 20.15 10.17 -5.94
CA ALA A 271 20.62 10.44 -4.57
C ALA A 271 19.46 10.38 -3.55
N MET A 272 18.31 10.98 -3.88
CA MET A 272 17.10 10.89 -3.02
C MET A 272 16.61 9.45 -2.86
N VAL A 273 16.58 8.67 -3.93
CA VAL A 273 16.20 7.26 -3.91
C VAL A 273 17.20 6.46 -3.07
N SER A 274 18.48 6.52 -3.40
CA SER A 274 19.53 5.75 -2.72
C SER A 274 19.55 6.04 -1.22
N LYS A 275 19.52 7.31 -0.82
CA LYS A 275 19.51 7.68 0.60
C LYS A 275 18.30 7.13 1.34
N THR A 276 17.11 7.21 0.72
CA THR A 276 15.89 6.71 1.34
C THR A 276 15.93 5.19 1.50
N LEU A 277 16.33 4.46 0.47
CA LEU A 277 16.38 3.01 0.48
C LEU A 277 17.41 2.49 1.48
N HIS A 278 18.61 3.12 1.58
CA HIS A 278 19.60 2.76 2.61
C HIS A 278 19.06 3.03 4.02
N ALA A 279 18.49 4.20 4.26
CA ALA A 279 17.94 4.55 5.56
C ALA A 279 16.81 3.63 6.02
N MET A 280 15.94 3.19 5.10
CA MET A 280 14.90 2.21 5.41
C MET A 280 15.49 0.83 5.71
N ALA A 281 16.42 0.34 4.92
CA ALA A 281 16.99 -0.99 5.11
C ALA A 281 17.88 -1.11 6.35
N ASP A 282 18.54 -0.03 6.75
CA ASP A 282 19.30 0.04 8.01
C ASP A 282 18.39 0.35 9.20
N GLY A 283 17.25 1.00 8.97
CA GLY A 283 16.26 1.35 9.97
C GLY A 283 15.50 0.15 10.53
N ALA A 284 14.73 0.40 11.58
CA ALA A 284 13.87 -0.60 12.19
C ALA A 284 12.60 -0.90 11.37
N ILE A 285 12.34 -0.12 10.33
CA ILE A 285 11.24 -0.43 9.40
C ILE A 285 11.50 -1.74 8.63
N MET A 286 12.77 -2.10 8.41
CA MET A 286 13.15 -3.42 7.92
C MET A 286 13.38 -4.37 9.09
N ASP A 287 12.77 -5.55 9.05
CA ASP A 287 13.09 -6.62 10.00
C ASP A 287 14.51 -7.13 9.74
N GLN A 288 15.42 -6.78 10.64
CA GLN A 288 16.85 -7.06 10.51
C GLN A 288 17.20 -8.55 10.57
N LEU A 289 16.31 -9.39 11.11
CA LEU A 289 16.54 -10.84 11.21
C LEU A 289 15.80 -11.62 10.12
N GLY A 290 14.48 -11.47 10.04
CA GLY A 290 13.62 -12.27 9.15
C GLY A 290 13.39 -11.66 7.78
N GLY A 291 13.82 -10.43 7.54
CA GLY A 291 13.52 -9.72 6.29
C GLY A 291 12.09 -9.19 6.22
N GLY A 292 11.76 -8.58 5.09
CA GLY A 292 10.50 -7.88 4.90
C GLY A 292 10.44 -6.54 5.65
N PHE A 293 9.47 -5.72 5.30
CA PHE A 293 9.30 -4.37 5.83
C PHE A 293 8.03 -4.24 6.67
N HIS A 294 8.15 -3.56 7.80
CA HIS A 294 7.01 -3.06 8.56
C HIS A 294 6.36 -1.88 7.82
N ARG A 295 5.10 -1.59 8.13
CA ARG A 295 4.28 -0.67 7.36
C ARG A 295 4.80 0.77 7.35
N TYR A 296 5.12 1.33 8.52
CA TYR A 296 5.64 2.69 8.68
C TYR A 296 6.34 2.85 10.02
N CYS A 297 7.07 3.97 10.19
CA CYS A 297 7.64 4.34 11.48
C CYS A 297 6.88 5.49 12.14
N LEU A 298 6.79 5.45 13.47
CA LEU A 298 6.16 6.48 14.28
C LEU A 298 7.04 7.73 14.44
N ASP A 299 8.30 7.66 14.00
CA ASP A 299 9.30 8.71 14.11
C ASP A 299 10.00 8.99 12.77
N ARG A 300 10.66 10.13 12.70
CA ARG A 300 11.36 10.62 11.51
C ARG A 300 12.56 9.77 11.09
N ALA A 301 13.22 9.10 12.06
CA ALA A 301 14.53 8.47 11.89
C ALA A 301 14.46 6.95 11.61
N TRP A 302 13.31 6.41 11.32
CA TRP A 302 13.06 4.99 11.06
C TRP A 302 13.39 4.09 12.26
N THR A 303 13.13 4.54 13.50
CA THR A 303 13.55 3.83 14.71
C THR A 303 12.46 3.04 15.41
N VAL A 304 11.20 3.47 15.34
CA VAL A 304 10.07 2.80 16.00
C VAL A 304 9.02 2.43 14.96
N PRO A 305 9.05 1.20 14.44
CA PRO A 305 8.09 0.78 13.43
C PRO A 305 6.72 0.47 14.06
N GLN A 306 5.70 0.58 13.23
CA GLN A 306 4.44 -0.12 13.44
C GLN A 306 4.62 -1.51 12.85
N PHE A 307 4.67 -2.53 13.73
CA PHE A 307 5.24 -3.85 13.40
C PHE A 307 4.40 -4.73 12.46
N GLU A 308 3.24 -4.29 11.99
CA GLU A 308 2.49 -4.99 10.93
C GLU A 308 3.29 -5.06 9.63
N LYS A 309 3.17 -6.16 8.90
CA LYS A 309 3.79 -6.34 7.58
C LYS A 309 2.72 -6.69 6.56
N MET A 310 2.49 -5.79 5.61
CA MET A 310 1.45 -5.92 4.60
C MET A 310 2.05 -6.45 3.29
N LEU A 311 1.35 -7.34 2.60
CA LEU A 311 1.80 -7.92 1.33
C LEU A 311 2.08 -6.85 0.27
N PHE A 312 1.19 -5.85 0.17
CA PHE A 312 1.34 -4.79 -0.83
C PHE A 312 2.57 -3.91 -0.59
N ASP A 313 2.98 -3.69 0.68
CA ASP A 313 4.22 -2.98 1.01
C ASP A 313 5.44 -3.79 0.55
N GLN A 314 5.43 -5.12 0.79
CA GLN A 314 6.51 -6.00 0.34
C GLN A 314 6.67 -5.99 -1.18
N GLY A 315 5.54 -6.11 -1.91
CA GLY A 315 5.54 -6.11 -3.37
C GLY A 315 6.07 -4.81 -3.96
N GLN A 316 5.59 -3.67 -3.47
CA GLN A 316 6.05 -2.36 -3.91
C GLN A 316 7.53 -2.13 -3.59
N LEU A 317 7.96 -2.41 -2.36
CA LEU A 317 9.35 -2.20 -1.94
C LEU A 317 10.32 -3.13 -2.66
N ALA A 318 10.02 -4.42 -2.77
CA ALA A 318 10.87 -5.34 -3.55
C ALA A 318 11.06 -4.84 -4.99
N ASN A 319 9.98 -4.34 -5.61
CA ASN A 319 10.01 -3.76 -6.95
C ASN A 319 10.90 -2.50 -7.02
N VAL A 320 10.77 -1.58 -6.05
CA VAL A 320 11.60 -0.36 -6.00
C VAL A 320 13.08 -0.69 -5.80
N TYR A 321 13.43 -1.64 -4.91
CA TYR A 321 14.81 -2.07 -4.70
C TYR A 321 15.42 -2.73 -5.96
N LEU A 322 14.65 -3.55 -6.68
CA LEU A 322 15.10 -4.12 -7.96
C LEU A 322 15.32 -3.05 -9.03
N ARG A 323 14.44 -2.06 -9.10
CA ARG A 323 14.59 -0.92 -10.01
C ARG A 323 15.78 -0.03 -9.65
N ALA A 324 16.03 0.17 -8.36
CA ALA A 324 17.24 0.88 -7.91
C ALA A 324 18.51 0.10 -8.31
N PHE A 325 18.52 -1.23 -8.21
CA PHE A 325 19.59 -2.06 -8.73
C PHE A 325 19.78 -1.89 -10.25
N GLN A 326 18.67 -1.91 -11.03
CA GLN A 326 18.74 -1.67 -12.48
C GLN A 326 19.32 -0.28 -12.82
N ALA A 327 18.99 0.74 -12.02
CA ALA A 327 19.42 2.12 -12.29
C ALA A 327 20.88 2.39 -11.87
N THR A 328 21.39 1.69 -10.85
CA THR A 328 22.70 1.99 -10.23
C THR A 328 23.75 0.90 -10.45
N GLY A 329 23.33 -0.33 -10.75
CA GLY A 329 24.20 -1.50 -10.78
C GLY A 329 24.69 -1.99 -9.40
N ASP A 330 24.28 -1.33 -8.28
CA ASP A 330 24.73 -1.69 -6.94
C ASP A 330 24.02 -2.97 -6.43
N PRO A 331 24.76 -4.09 -6.26
CA PRO A 331 24.18 -5.38 -5.84
C PRO A 331 23.60 -5.35 -4.43
N TRP A 332 23.88 -4.33 -3.64
CA TRP A 332 23.32 -4.16 -2.32
C TRP A 332 21.79 -4.05 -2.38
N PHE A 333 21.24 -3.29 -3.35
CA PHE A 333 19.80 -3.18 -3.54
C PHE A 333 19.16 -4.54 -3.91
N ALA A 334 19.81 -5.29 -4.77
CA ALA A 334 19.37 -6.66 -5.11
C ALA A 334 19.32 -7.58 -3.87
N GLY A 335 20.31 -7.45 -2.98
CA GLY A 335 20.34 -8.18 -1.70
C GLY A 335 19.16 -7.88 -0.80
N ILE A 336 18.73 -6.63 -0.70
CA ILE A 336 17.54 -6.23 0.09
C ILE A 336 16.26 -6.76 -0.57
N ALA A 337 16.14 -6.67 -1.89
CA ALA A 337 15.00 -7.23 -2.62
C ALA A 337 14.87 -8.75 -2.36
N ARG A 338 15.96 -9.52 -2.46
CA ARG A 338 15.96 -10.96 -2.15
C ARG A 338 15.46 -11.23 -0.73
N ARG A 339 16.00 -10.55 0.28
CA ARG A 339 15.54 -10.71 1.66
C ARG A 339 14.05 -10.41 1.87
N THR A 340 13.49 -9.48 1.10
CA THR A 340 12.07 -9.16 1.13
C THR A 340 11.24 -10.28 0.48
N LEU A 341 11.68 -10.77 -0.67
CA LEU A 341 11.02 -11.89 -1.37
C LEU A 341 11.10 -13.19 -0.57
N ASP A 342 12.26 -13.50 0.04
CA ASP A 342 12.46 -14.66 0.92
C ASP A 342 11.51 -14.63 2.12
N TYR A 343 11.31 -13.44 2.73
CA TYR A 343 10.30 -13.26 3.78
C TYR A 343 8.89 -13.62 3.28
N VAL A 344 8.49 -13.11 2.12
CA VAL A 344 7.16 -13.38 1.58
C VAL A 344 6.99 -14.87 1.25
N GLU A 345 8.02 -15.50 0.67
CA GLU A 345 7.99 -16.92 0.36
C GLU A 345 7.87 -17.78 1.62
N THR A 346 8.56 -17.41 2.69
CA THR A 346 8.58 -18.17 3.96
C THR A 346 7.34 -17.94 4.81
N GLU A 347 6.88 -16.68 4.92
CA GLU A 347 5.90 -16.31 5.92
C GLU A 347 4.50 -16.01 5.35
N LEU A 348 4.41 -15.53 4.10
CA LEU A 348 3.14 -15.14 3.50
C LEU A 348 2.68 -16.03 2.34
N SER A 349 3.43 -17.08 1.95
CA SER A 349 3.02 -17.98 0.88
C SER A 349 1.89 -18.90 1.30
N SER A 350 0.86 -19.00 0.44
CA SER A 350 -0.22 -19.96 0.57
C SER A 350 0.13 -21.27 -0.12
N THR A 351 -0.27 -22.38 0.47
CA THR A 351 -0.12 -23.73 -0.13
C THR A 351 -0.87 -23.86 -1.45
N ASN A 352 -1.86 -23.01 -1.72
CA ASN A 352 -2.63 -22.99 -2.96
C ASN A 352 -1.94 -22.22 -4.11
N GLY A 353 -0.83 -21.55 -3.83
CA GLY A 353 -0.03 -20.84 -4.83
C GLY A 353 -0.08 -19.32 -4.76
N GLY A 354 -1.06 -18.72 -4.05
CA GLY A 354 -1.12 -17.28 -3.79
C GLY A 354 -0.30 -16.82 -2.59
N PHE A 355 -0.54 -15.58 -2.16
CA PHE A 355 0.07 -14.98 -0.97
C PHE A 355 -1.00 -14.43 -0.05
N TYR A 356 -0.81 -14.64 1.25
CA TYR A 356 -1.63 -14.07 2.32
C TYR A 356 -1.40 -12.58 2.47
N CYS A 357 -2.40 -11.83 2.95
CA CYS A 357 -2.39 -10.38 2.88
C CYS A 357 -1.52 -9.67 3.93
N ALA A 358 -1.37 -10.24 5.13
CA ALA A 358 -0.62 -9.56 6.19
C ALA A 358 -0.14 -10.48 7.31
N GLU A 359 0.87 -10.00 8.04
CA GLU A 359 1.27 -10.47 9.36
C GLU A 359 0.99 -9.37 10.39
N ASN A 360 0.26 -9.71 11.46
CA ASN A 360 -0.14 -8.77 12.50
C ASN A 360 1.06 -8.29 13.32
N PRO A 361 0.99 -7.13 14.01
CA PRO A 361 2.07 -6.68 14.90
C PRO A 361 2.07 -7.39 16.25
N PHE A 362 1.02 -8.15 16.59
CA PHE A 362 0.80 -8.77 17.88
C PHE A 362 0.66 -10.29 17.75
N GLY A 363 1.11 -10.98 18.78
CA GLY A 363 0.95 -12.43 18.95
C GLY A 363 0.36 -12.75 20.33
N ASP A 364 0.05 -14.03 20.56
CA ASP A 364 -0.46 -14.49 21.85
C ASP A 364 0.59 -14.26 22.94
N ASP A 365 0.14 -13.85 24.16
CA ASP A 365 1.02 -13.77 25.31
C ASP A 365 1.42 -15.18 25.78
N PRO A 366 2.73 -15.51 25.78
CA PRO A 366 3.17 -16.83 26.22
C PRO A 366 2.89 -17.11 27.71
N LYS A 367 2.59 -16.07 28.49
CA LYS A 367 2.32 -16.17 29.92
C LYS A 367 0.84 -16.19 30.27
N LYS A 368 -0.01 -15.78 29.34
CA LYS A 368 -1.44 -15.60 29.59
C LYS A 368 -2.27 -15.99 28.36
N ALA A 369 -2.80 -17.17 28.33
CA ALA A 369 -3.63 -17.67 27.25
C ALA A 369 -4.81 -16.73 26.98
N GLY A 370 -4.96 -16.32 25.72
CA GLY A 370 -6.03 -15.43 25.25
C GLY A 370 -5.73 -13.94 25.36
N GLU A 371 -4.57 -13.53 25.89
CA GLU A 371 -4.07 -12.15 25.79
C GLU A 371 -3.15 -12.02 24.59
N MET A 372 -3.17 -10.85 23.95
CA MET A 372 -2.27 -10.52 22.84
C MET A 372 -1.26 -9.47 23.28
N VAL A 373 -0.01 -9.64 22.89
CA VAL A 373 1.08 -8.71 23.19
C VAL A 373 1.62 -8.12 21.90
N ASP A 374 1.60 -6.79 21.83
CA ASP A 374 2.13 -6.03 20.71
C ASP A 374 3.66 -6.10 20.66
N ALA A 375 4.20 -6.31 19.47
CA ALA A 375 5.62 -6.29 19.15
C ALA A 375 6.53 -7.30 19.90
N SER A 376 5.99 -8.13 20.78
CA SER A 376 6.77 -9.06 21.60
C SER A 376 7.67 -10.01 20.79
N TYR A 377 7.28 -10.30 19.56
CA TYR A 377 8.05 -11.12 18.64
C TYR A 377 9.34 -10.43 18.17
N TYR A 378 9.34 -9.09 18.02
CA TYR A 378 10.40 -8.34 17.37
C TYR A 378 11.39 -7.66 18.31
N VAL A 379 10.98 -7.39 19.57
CA VAL A 379 11.81 -6.62 20.51
C VAL A 379 12.64 -7.51 21.43
N TRP A 380 13.75 -6.98 21.95
CA TRP A 380 14.74 -7.76 22.69
C TRP A 380 15.24 -7.02 23.93
N LYS A 381 15.42 -7.70 25.05
CA LYS A 381 16.27 -7.24 26.12
C LYS A 381 17.73 -7.57 25.80
N LYS A 382 18.65 -6.67 26.12
CA LYS A 382 20.09 -6.91 25.86
C LYS A 382 20.57 -8.16 26.60
N ALA A 383 20.17 -8.34 27.86
CA ALA A 383 20.54 -9.52 28.66
C ALA A 383 20.12 -10.85 28.01
N ASP A 384 18.96 -10.90 27.35
CA ASP A 384 18.49 -12.12 26.63
C ASP A 384 19.37 -12.40 25.42
N ILE A 385 19.77 -11.34 24.68
CA ILE A 385 20.72 -11.47 23.56
C ILE A 385 22.05 -11.98 24.06
N ASP A 386 22.62 -11.38 25.12
CA ASP A 386 23.93 -11.75 25.67
C ASP A 386 23.97 -13.22 26.10
N ALA A 387 22.93 -13.67 26.82
CA ALA A 387 22.78 -15.06 27.25
C ALA A 387 22.72 -16.03 26.06
N LEU A 388 22.05 -15.64 24.97
CA LEU A 388 21.83 -16.50 23.80
C LEU A 388 23.10 -16.64 22.94
N VAL A 389 23.79 -15.53 22.67
CA VAL A 389 24.88 -15.52 21.68
C VAL A 389 26.25 -15.67 22.32
N GLY A 390 26.39 -15.34 23.62
CA GLY A 390 27.62 -15.42 24.39
C GLY A 390 28.58 -14.23 24.19
N PRO A 391 29.65 -14.14 25.02
CA PRO A 391 30.53 -12.97 25.11
C PRO A 391 31.37 -12.71 23.84
N GLU A 392 31.54 -13.72 22.99
CA GLU A 392 32.31 -13.55 21.75
C GLU A 392 31.52 -12.86 20.64
N ILE A 393 30.19 -12.99 20.61
CA ILE A 393 29.31 -12.49 19.53
C ILE A 393 28.60 -11.20 19.99
N SER A 394 28.17 -11.13 21.26
CA SER A 394 27.38 -10.02 21.78
C SER A 394 27.98 -8.64 21.49
N PRO A 395 29.31 -8.39 21.62
CA PRO A 395 29.85 -7.08 21.31
C PRO A 395 29.63 -6.64 19.84
N MET A 396 29.65 -7.57 18.88
CA MET A 396 29.41 -7.26 17.48
C MET A 396 27.95 -6.83 17.24
N LEU A 397 27.00 -7.59 17.82
CA LEU A 397 25.59 -7.22 17.75
C LEU A 397 25.30 -5.90 18.46
N ALA A 398 25.91 -5.68 19.64
CA ALA A 398 25.71 -4.45 20.40
C ALA A 398 26.24 -3.23 19.65
N GLU A 399 27.40 -3.36 19.00
CA GLU A 399 28.01 -2.27 18.24
C GLU A 399 27.19 -1.94 16.98
N VAL A 400 26.79 -2.95 16.21
CA VAL A 400 26.04 -2.74 14.96
C VAL A 400 24.61 -2.29 15.23
N PHE A 401 23.91 -2.87 16.20
CA PHE A 401 22.51 -2.55 16.50
C PHE A 401 22.33 -1.47 17.58
N GLY A 402 23.41 -0.98 18.19
CA GLY A 402 23.33 -0.01 19.28
C GLY A 402 22.59 -0.52 20.49
N LEU A 403 22.82 -1.81 20.87
CA LEU A 403 22.12 -2.42 21.98
C LEU A 403 22.61 -1.92 23.32
N ASN A 404 21.69 -1.67 24.25
CA ASN A 404 22.04 -1.31 25.63
C ASN A 404 20.98 -1.84 26.62
N GLU A 405 21.34 -1.81 27.93
CA GLU A 405 20.53 -2.34 29.02
C GLU A 405 19.20 -1.58 29.23
N GLN A 406 19.20 -0.28 28.95
CA GLN A 406 18.03 0.58 29.13
C GLN A 406 17.10 0.55 27.91
N GLY A 407 17.50 -0.12 26.83
CA GLY A 407 16.86 -0.08 25.53
C GLY A 407 17.50 0.97 24.62
N ASN A 408 17.36 0.80 23.30
CA ASN A 408 18.08 1.60 22.29
C ASN A 408 17.22 2.65 21.59
N LEU A 409 16.09 3.05 22.17
CA LEU A 409 15.32 4.17 21.64
C LEU A 409 16.07 5.47 21.86
N PRO A 410 16.10 6.38 20.85
CA PRO A 410 16.68 7.70 20.99
C PRO A 410 16.04 8.49 22.13
N ALA A 411 16.83 9.35 22.81
CA ALA A 411 16.35 10.15 23.94
C ALA A 411 15.22 11.12 23.55
N GLU A 412 15.21 11.59 22.30
CA GLU A 412 14.18 12.44 21.70
C GLU A 412 12.90 11.68 21.30
N THR A 413 12.90 10.36 21.42
CA THR A 413 11.70 9.55 21.18
C THR A 413 10.60 9.95 22.16
N MET A 414 9.37 10.11 21.66
CA MET A 414 8.24 10.54 22.48
C MET A 414 8.04 9.63 23.69
N GLN A 415 7.75 10.22 24.85
CA GLN A 415 7.67 9.52 26.14
C GLN A 415 6.77 8.27 26.10
N PHE A 416 5.64 8.33 25.36
CA PHE A 416 4.74 7.18 25.25
C PHE A 416 5.38 5.99 24.51
N GLN A 417 6.28 6.22 23.56
CA GLN A 417 7.00 5.14 22.87
C GLN A 417 8.05 4.51 23.78
N GLN A 418 8.72 5.33 24.61
CA GLN A 418 9.65 4.83 25.63
C GLN A 418 8.91 3.97 26.68
N GLN A 419 7.69 4.38 27.06
CA GLN A 419 6.86 3.60 27.99
C GLN A 419 6.33 2.29 27.38
N ARG A 420 6.12 2.25 26.06
CA ARG A 420 5.68 1.06 25.32
C ARG A 420 6.76 -0.05 25.32
N PHE A 421 8.03 0.35 25.27
CA PHE A 421 9.16 -0.57 25.14
C PHE A 421 10.23 -0.39 26.25
N PRO A 422 9.86 -0.53 27.56
CA PRO A 422 10.80 -0.30 28.64
C PRO A 422 11.92 -1.35 28.60
N GLN A 423 13.19 -0.88 28.59
CA GLN A 423 14.38 -1.73 28.52
C GLN A 423 14.45 -2.67 27.31
N GLN A 424 13.69 -2.35 26.24
CA GLN A 424 13.68 -3.15 25.02
C GLN A 424 14.55 -2.50 23.95
N ASN A 425 15.22 -3.32 23.17
CA ASN A 425 15.95 -2.92 21.98
C ASN A 425 15.17 -3.32 20.74
N ILE A 426 15.02 -2.38 19.81
CA ILE A 426 14.49 -2.61 18.46
C ILE A 426 15.70 -2.71 17.54
N LEU A 427 15.81 -3.82 16.79
CA LEU A 427 16.97 -4.05 15.94
C LEU A 427 16.97 -3.12 14.73
N ARG A 428 17.97 -2.26 14.64
CA ARG A 428 18.28 -1.39 13.51
C ARG A 428 19.79 -1.21 13.41
N ARG A 429 20.31 -1.04 12.23
CA ARG A 429 21.74 -0.82 12.06
C ARG A 429 22.09 0.65 12.33
N VAL A 430 22.86 0.90 13.35
CA VAL A 430 23.36 2.23 13.70
C VAL A 430 24.79 2.44 13.24
N LYS A 431 25.49 1.35 12.89
CA LYS A 431 26.84 1.37 12.34
C LYS A 431 26.97 0.30 11.26
N THR A 432 27.84 0.57 10.31
CA THR A 432 28.29 -0.43 9.33
C THR A 432 29.20 -1.47 9.99
N LEU A 433 29.38 -2.61 9.33
CA LEU A 433 30.30 -3.66 9.82
C LEU A 433 31.76 -3.15 9.86
N ALA A 434 32.16 -2.32 8.92
CA ALA A 434 33.50 -1.69 8.89
C ALA A 434 33.71 -0.73 10.09
N GLU A 435 32.72 0.11 10.42
CA GLU A 435 32.77 0.98 11.61
C GLU A 435 32.80 0.17 12.89
N ALA A 436 31.97 -0.88 13.01
CA ALA A 436 31.99 -1.78 14.16
C ALA A 436 33.33 -2.50 14.29
N ALA A 437 33.93 -2.95 13.21
CA ALA A 437 35.26 -3.57 13.20
C ALA A 437 36.35 -2.61 13.70
N LYS A 438 36.33 -1.37 13.23
CA LYS A 438 37.21 -0.31 13.69
C LYS A 438 37.06 -0.04 15.18
N ASN A 439 35.83 0.11 15.68
CA ASN A 439 35.56 0.38 17.09
C ASN A 439 35.99 -0.76 18.01
N LEU A 440 35.75 -2.00 17.58
CA LEU A 440 36.11 -3.22 18.30
C LEU A 440 37.60 -3.58 18.17
N GLN A 441 38.35 -2.87 17.31
CA GLN A 441 39.74 -3.16 16.97
C GLN A 441 39.96 -4.61 16.48
N LYS A 442 39.05 -5.10 15.61
CA LYS A 442 39.04 -6.43 15.06
C LYS A 442 38.98 -6.43 13.52
N PRO A 443 39.48 -7.49 12.87
CA PRO A 443 39.32 -7.63 11.42
C PRO A 443 37.83 -7.59 11.02
N GLU A 444 37.51 -6.89 9.94
CA GLU A 444 36.12 -6.76 9.45
C GLU A 444 35.51 -8.12 9.09
N ALA A 445 36.30 -9.04 8.54
CA ALA A 445 35.85 -10.40 8.23
C ALA A 445 35.40 -11.17 9.49
N GLU A 446 36.14 -11.03 10.62
CA GLU A 446 35.77 -11.64 11.91
C GLU A 446 34.47 -11.05 12.45
N VAL A 447 34.34 -9.72 12.39
CA VAL A 447 33.13 -9.02 12.87
C VAL A 447 31.92 -9.42 12.02
N THR A 448 32.10 -9.48 10.69
CA THR A 448 31.04 -9.88 9.75
C THR A 448 30.56 -11.31 9.99
N GLU A 449 31.49 -12.26 10.13
CA GLU A 449 31.14 -13.67 10.39
C GLU A 449 30.39 -13.83 11.71
N LYS A 450 30.91 -13.23 12.80
CA LYS A 450 30.32 -13.30 14.13
C LYS A 450 28.98 -12.58 14.18
N PHE A 451 28.83 -11.43 13.54
CA PHE A 451 27.57 -10.71 13.41
C PHE A 451 26.51 -11.57 12.69
N GLN A 452 26.85 -12.16 11.54
CA GLN A 452 25.93 -13.02 10.81
C GLN A 452 25.54 -14.27 11.62
N ARG A 453 26.49 -14.88 12.33
CA ARG A 453 26.22 -16.01 13.24
C ARG A 453 25.30 -15.61 14.40
N GLY A 454 25.49 -14.41 14.95
CA GLY A 454 24.62 -13.83 15.97
C GLY A 454 23.20 -13.63 15.45
N CYS A 455 23.04 -13.03 14.28
CA CYS A 455 21.74 -12.82 13.66
C CYS A 455 20.99 -14.16 13.42
N ARG A 456 21.68 -15.20 12.96
CA ARG A 456 21.07 -16.55 12.80
C ARG A 456 20.58 -17.10 14.13
N LYS A 457 21.38 -17.04 15.21
CA LYS A 457 20.96 -17.48 16.55
C LYS A 457 19.76 -16.71 17.08
N LEU A 458 19.72 -15.38 16.84
CA LEU A 458 18.58 -14.56 17.23
C LEU A 458 17.33 -14.95 16.45
N LEU A 459 17.45 -15.21 15.14
CA LEU A 459 16.32 -15.63 14.31
C LEU A 459 15.77 -16.97 14.77
N GLU A 460 16.63 -17.97 15.00
CA GLU A 460 16.25 -19.30 15.52
C GLU A 460 15.52 -19.18 16.87
N ALA A 461 16.05 -18.39 17.80
CA ALA A 461 15.41 -18.16 19.09
C ALA A 461 14.07 -17.41 18.96
N ARG A 462 13.98 -16.44 18.03
CA ARG A 462 12.74 -15.71 17.77
C ARG A 462 11.64 -16.63 17.20
N GLN A 463 12.02 -17.58 16.35
CA GLN A 463 11.07 -18.55 15.79
C GLN A 463 10.41 -19.46 16.84
N LEU A 464 10.99 -19.57 18.03
CA LEU A 464 10.39 -20.28 19.16
C LEU A 464 9.39 -19.45 19.98
N ARG A 465 9.32 -18.13 19.72
CA ARG A 465 8.32 -17.24 20.34
C ARG A 465 6.94 -17.45 19.71
N PRO A 466 5.85 -17.13 20.43
CA PRO A 466 4.54 -17.03 19.80
C PRO A 466 4.60 -16.12 18.57
N ARG A 467 4.21 -16.66 17.42
CA ARG A 467 4.28 -15.93 16.17
C ARG A 467 3.17 -14.89 16.08
N PRO A 468 3.41 -13.76 15.42
CA PRO A 468 2.34 -12.87 15.01
C PRO A 468 1.27 -13.62 14.22
N GLN A 469 0.02 -13.29 14.46
CA GLN A 469 -1.08 -13.89 13.72
C GLN A 469 -1.04 -13.41 12.26
N ARG A 470 -1.23 -14.35 11.35
CA ARG A 470 -1.29 -14.06 9.92
C ARG A 470 -2.73 -13.83 9.50
N ASP A 471 -2.97 -12.84 8.67
CA ASP A 471 -4.24 -12.65 8.00
C ASP A 471 -4.20 -13.40 6.66
N GLU A 472 -4.91 -14.50 6.59
CA GLU A 472 -4.84 -15.46 5.50
C GLU A 472 -5.80 -15.15 4.34
N LYS A 473 -6.33 -13.93 4.26
CA LYS A 473 -7.04 -13.48 3.06
C LYS A 473 -6.12 -13.45 1.85
N ILE A 474 -6.68 -13.75 0.69
CA ILE A 474 -5.99 -13.61 -0.59
C ILE A 474 -6.69 -12.52 -1.38
N LEU A 475 -6.05 -11.36 -1.46
CA LEU A 475 -6.55 -10.20 -2.17
C LEU A 475 -5.89 -10.12 -3.56
N PRO A 476 -6.66 -10.16 -4.65
CA PRO A 476 -6.10 -10.26 -6.00
C PRO A 476 -5.18 -9.10 -6.37
N GLY A 477 -5.56 -7.86 -6.05
CA GLY A 477 -4.74 -6.68 -6.31
C GLY A 477 -3.39 -6.71 -5.60
N TRP A 478 -3.37 -7.13 -4.32
CA TRP A 478 -2.14 -7.25 -3.54
C TRP A 478 -1.24 -8.39 -4.03
N ASN A 479 -1.85 -9.51 -4.43
CA ASN A 479 -1.13 -10.61 -5.07
C ASN A 479 -0.51 -10.17 -6.40
N ALA A 480 -1.20 -9.36 -7.20
CA ALA A 480 -0.70 -8.85 -8.47
C ALA A 480 0.57 -8.00 -8.32
N LEU A 481 0.65 -7.16 -7.28
CA LEU A 481 1.87 -6.42 -6.94
C LEU A 481 3.03 -7.35 -6.62
N MET A 482 2.78 -8.41 -5.85
CA MET A 482 3.80 -9.39 -5.50
C MET A 482 4.21 -10.25 -6.69
N ILE A 483 3.26 -10.65 -7.56
CA ILE A 483 3.55 -11.34 -8.83
C ILE A 483 4.50 -10.49 -9.67
N SER A 484 4.24 -9.20 -9.82
CA SER A 484 5.10 -8.28 -10.57
C SER A 484 6.50 -8.16 -9.95
N ALA A 485 6.62 -8.19 -8.61
CA ALA A 485 7.91 -8.15 -7.91
C ALA A 485 8.72 -9.44 -8.12
N PHE A 486 8.11 -10.61 -7.98
CA PHE A 486 8.77 -11.90 -8.26
C PHE A 486 9.19 -12.00 -9.73
N LEU A 487 8.33 -11.56 -10.64
CA LEU A 487 8.64 -11.60 -12.08
C LEU A 487 9.86 -10.71 -12.39
N ARG A 488 9.87 -9.48 -11.89
CA ARG A 488 11.01 -8.57 -12.05
C ARG A 488 12.28 -9.13 -11.42
N ALA A 489 12.18 -9.78 -10.27
CA ALA A 489 13.33 -10.45 -9.66
C ALA A 489 13.90 -11.54 -10.58
N GLY A 490 13.03 -12.34 -11.18
CA GLY A 490 13.42 -13.34 -12.17
C GLY A 490 14.16 -12.74 -13.37
N ASP A 491 13.64 -11.64 -13.91
CA ASP A 491 14.21 -10.92 -15.05
C ASP A 491 15.58 -10.30 -14.70
N VAL A 492 15.60 -9.49 -13.63
CA VAL A 492 16.73 -8.63 -13.28
C VAL A 492 17.88 -9.41 -12.66
N LEU A 493 17.57 -10.41 -11.83
CA LEU A 493 18.55 -11.26 -11.15
C LEU A 493 18.89 -12.53 -11.92
N THR A 494 18.22 -12.75 -13.07
CA THR A 494 18.38 -13.92 -13.93
C THR A 494 18.17 -15.23 -13.15
N ASP A 495 17.09 -15.27 -12.35
CA ASP A 495 16.77 -16.38 -11.46
C ASP A 495 15.44 -17.03 -11.88
N PRO A 496 15.45 -18.25 -12.45
CA PRO A 496 14.26 -18.90 -12.98
C PRO A 496 13.25 -19.31 -11.90
N ASP A 497 13.65 -19.47 -10.65
CA ASP A 497 12.74 -19.85 -9.57
C ASP A 497 11.78 -18.70 -9.23
N TYR A 498 12.24 -17.46 -9.29
CA TYR A 498 11.36 -16.30 -9.16
C TYR A 498 10.33 -16.20 -10.30
N HIS A 499 10.74 -16.47 -11.56
CA HIS A 499 9.79 -16.55 -12.68
C HIS A 499 8.73 -17.63 -12.45
N LYS A 500 9.15 -18.84 -12.07
CA LYS A 500 8.26 -19.96 -11.79
C LYS A 500 7.25 -19.58 -10.69
N ARG A 501 7.74 -18.95 -9.62
CA ARG A 501 6.89 -18.51 -8.51
C ARG A 501 5.85 -17.47 -8.94
N ALA A 502 6.25 -16.48 -9.75
CA ALA A 502 5.35 -15.48 -10.31
C ALA A 502 4.25 -16.12 -11.17
N VAL A 503 4.61 -17.04 -12.05
CA VAL A 503 3.65 -17.76 -12.94
C VAL A 503 2.66 -18.58 -12.13
N VAL A 504 3.11 -19.32 -11.12
CA VAL A 504 2.23 -20.12 -10.24
C VAL A 504 1.24 -19.21 -9.49
N ALA A 505 1.74 -18.12 -8.95
CA ALA A 505 0.89 -17.16 -8.23
C ALA A 505 -0.14 -16.47 -9.17
N ALA A 506 0.30 -16.13 -10.38
CA ALA A 506 -0.57 -15.52 -11.38
C ALA A 506 -1.69 -16.45 -11.85
N ASP A 507 -1.37 -17.69 -12.18
CA ASP A 507 -2.36 -18.71 -12.59
C ASP A 507 -3.38 -18.99 -11.46
N PHE A 508 -2.92 -19.05 -10.21
CA PHE A 508 -3.79 -19.22 -9.06
C PHE A 508 -4.70 -17.99 -8.86
N THR A 509 -4.10 -16.78 -8.76
CA THR A 509 -4.83 -15.55 -8.46
C THR A 509 -5.86 -15.22 -9.54
N TYR A 510 -5.50 -15.40 -10.82
CA TYR A 510 -6.43 -15.19 -11.94
C TYR A 510 -7.64 -16.11 -11.85
N ARG A 511 -7.42 -17.42 -11.63
CA ARG A 511 -8.53 -18.38 -11.49
C ARG A 511 -9.38 -18.11 -10.25
N HIS A 512 -8.75 -17.75 -9.14
CA HIS A 512 -9.45 -17.39 -7.91
C HIS A 512 -10.34 -16.17 -8.12
N PHE A 513 -9.80 -15.10 -8.69
CA PHE A 513 -10.53 -13.84 -8.94
C PHE A 513 -11.74 -14.02 -9.86
N LEU A 514 -11.67 -14.92 -10.84
CA LEU A 514 -12.75 -15.19 -11.79
C LEU A 514 -13.68 -16.32 -11.37
N SER A 515 -13.41 -17.03 -10.28
CA SER A 515 -14.24 -18.16 -9.83
C SER A 515 -15.58 -17.72 -9.23
N ASP A 516 -16.59 -18.59 -9.29
CA ASP A 516 -17.87 -18.36 -8.62
C ASP A 516 -17.74 -18.43 -7.08
N SER A 517 -16.66 -19.00 -6.56
CA SER A 517 -16.35 -19.03 -5.13
C SER A 517 -15.74 -17.72 -4.61
N TYR A 518 -15.45 -16.77 -5.48
CA TYR A 518 -14.98 -15.43 -5.09
C TYR A 518 -16.20 -14.59 -4.68
N LEU A 519 -16.48 -14.58 -3.38
CA LEU A 519 -17.72 -13.99 -2.84
C LEU A 519 -17.62 -12.46 -2.62
N ARG A 520 -16.43 -11.92 -2.63
CA ARG A 520 -16.19 -10.48 -2.50
C ARG A 520 -16.59 -9.76 -3.80
N PRO A 521 -17.17 -8.53 -3.75
CA PRO A 521 -17.32 -7.68 -4.94
C PRO A 521 -15.97 -7.44 -5.62
N ARG A 522 -15.96 -7.25 -6.93
CA ARG A 522 -14.74 -6.94 -7.69
C ARG A 522 -14.54 -5.43 -7.75
N PHE A 523 -13.38 -5.00 -7.31
CA PHE A 523 -13.04 -3.58 -7.20
C PHE A 523 -12.06 -3.15 -8.30
N ALA A 524 -12.03 -1.84 -8.58
CA ALA A 524 -11.13 -1.27 -9.58
C ALA A 524 -9.66 -1.56 -9.28
N GLU A 525 -9.28 -1.60 -7.99
CA GLU A 525 -7.92 -1.94 -7.55
C GLU A 525 -7.52 -3.35 -7.99
N ASP A 526 -8.42 -4.34 -7.78
CA ASP A 526 -8.14 -5.73 -8.15
C ASP A 526 -7.94 -5.85 -9.67
N TYR A 527 -8.85 -5.26 -10.47
CA TYR A 527 -8.74 -5.27 -11.93
C TYR A 527 -7.47 -4.59 -12.39
N ALA A 528 -7.21 -3.35 -11.95
CA ALA A 528 -6.09 -2.55 -12.43
C ALA A 528 -4.74 -3.23 -12.15
N MET A 529 -4.54 -3.75 -10.94
CA MET A 529 -3.30 -4.43 -10.55
C MET A 529 -3.13 -5.77 -11.27
N MET A 530 -4.22 -6.54 -11.43
CA MET A 530 -4.18 -7.81 -12.17
C MET A 530 -3.86 -7.59 -13.65
N ILE A 531 -4.43 -6.57 -14.30
CA ILE A 531 -4.12 -6.23 -15.69
C ILE A 531 -2.65 -5.86 -15.84
N ASP A 532 -2.12 -5.03 -14.93
CA ASP A 532 -0.70 -4.66 -14.92
C ASP A 532 0.21 -5.89 -14.80
N ALA A 533 -0.10 -6.79 -13.86
CA ALA A 533 0.67 -8.02 -13.68
C ALA A 533 0.60 -8.94 -14.91
N MET A 534 -0.57 -9.07 -15.57
CA MET A 534 -0.71 -9.87 -16.79
C MET A 534 0.10 -9.27 -17.95
N LEU A 535 0.13 -7.95 -18.10
CA LEU A 535 0.96 -7.27 -19.11
C LEU A 535 2.44 -7.47 -18.82
N ASN A 536 2.87 -7.37 -17.56
CA ASN A 536 4.25 -7.65 -17.15
C ASN A 536 4.65 -9.10 -17.47
N LEU A 537 3.77 -10.07 -17.17
CA LEU A 537 3.99 -11.49 -17.50
C LEU A 537 4.06 -11.74 -19.00
N TYR A 538 3.24 -11.06 -19.80
CA TYR A 538 3.32 -11.15 -21.26
C TYR A 538 4.68 -10.67 -21.77
N GLU A 539 5.10 -9.48 -21.37
CA GLU A 539 6.39 -8.91 -21.80
C GLU A 539 7.58 -9.77 -21.37
N SER A 540 7.54 -10.31 -20.14
CA SER A 540 8.63 -11.13 -19.60
C SER A 540 8.66 -12.56 -20.16
N THR A 541 7.51 -13.23 -20.33
CA THR A 541 7.45 -14.66 -20.66
C THR A 541 7.16 -14.95 -22.13
N ALA A 542 6.73 -13.97 -22.93
CA ALA A 542 6.24 -14.12 -24.30
C ALA A 542 5.00 -15.04 -24.44
N GLN A 543 4.31 -15.37 -23.34
CA GLN A 543 3.15 -16.26 -23.40
C GLN A 543 1.88 -15.47 -23.70
N ALA A 544 1.28 -15.70 -24.86
CA ALA A 544 0.07 -15.04 -25.36
C ALA A 544 -1.15 -15.11 -24.39
N LYS A 545 -1.19 -16.16 -23.55
CA LYS A 545 -2.28 -16.30 -22.56
C LYS A 545 -2.41 -15.07 -21.65
N TRP A 546 -1.27 -14.47 -21.26
CA TRP A 546 -1.26 -13.33 -20.36
C TRP A 546 -1.81 -12.07 -21.01
N LEU A 547 -1.49 -11.84 -22.29
CA LEU A 547 -2.08 -10.73 -23.04
C LEU A 547 -3.59 -10.92 -23.22
N SER A 548 -4.04 -12.15 -23.55
CA SER A 548 -5.46 -12.48 -23.64
C SER A 548 -6.20 -12.24 -22.31
N GLN A 549 -5.57 -12.61 -21.19
CA GLN A 549 -6.15 -12.41 -19.86
C GLN A 549 -6.20 -10.92 -19.49
N ALA A 550 -5.17 -10.14 -19.81
CA ALA A 550 -5.16 -8.69 -19.61
C ALA A 550 -6.31 -8.01 -20.38
N ILE A 551 -6.51 -8.37 -21.64
CA ILE A 551 -7.61 -7.85 -22.48
C ILE A 551 -8.96 -8.21 -21.86
N LEU A 552 -9.16 -9.48 -21.47
CA LEU A 552 -10.43 -9.92 -20.86
C LEU A 552 -10.73 -9.18 -19.56
N LEU A 553 -9.73 -9.01 -18.69
CA LEU A 553 -9.91 -8.28 -17.44
C LEU A 553 -10.22 -6.80 -17.70
N GLN A 554 -9.57 -6.19 -18.69
CA GLN A 554 -9.80 -4.81 -19.07
C GLN A 554 -11.22 -4.63 -19.62
N ASP A 555 -11.72 -5.55 -20.45
CA ASP A 555 -13.08 -5.51 -20.97
C ASP A 555 -14.12 -5.63 -19.84
N ARG A 556 -13.90 -6.53 -18.88
CA ARG A 556 -14.76 -6.64 -17.69
C ARG A 556 -14.74 -5.38 -16.84
N MET A 557 -13.56 -4.85 -16.55
CA MET A 557 -13.42 -3.59 -15.82
C MET A 557 -14.17 -2.44 -16.50
N ASN A 558 -14.08 -2.39 -17.85
CA ASN A 558 -14.81 -1.41 -18.65
C ASN A 558 -16.33 -1.56 -18.53
N GLN A 559 -16.83 -2.80 -18.52
CA GLN A 559 -18.27 -3.08 -18.42
C GLN A 559 -18.83 -2.81 -17.02
N GLU A 560 -18.08 -3.15 -15.97
CA GLU A 560 -18.58 -3.13 -14.60
C GLU A 560 -18.37 -1.78 -13.90
N LEU A 561 -17.28 -1.07 -14.22
CA LEU A 561 -16.82 0.06 -13.40
C LEU A 561 -16.59 1.37 -14.19
N TRP A 562 -16.62 1.37 -15.51
CA TRP A 562 -16.39 2.60 -16.27
C TRP A 562 -17.57 3.57 -16.18
N ASP A 563 -17.29 4.85 -16.01
CA ASP A 563 -18.28 5.92 -16.12
C ASP A 563 -18.28 6.50 -17.53
N ASP A 564 -19.30 6.14 -18.31
CA ASP A 564 -19.44 6.63 -19.70
C ASP A 564 -19.71 8.12 -19.80
N ALA A 565 -20.30 8.73 -18.78
CA ALA A 565 -20.67 10.14 -18.78
C ALA A 565 -19.46 11.05 -18.52
N ALA A 566 -18.70 10.78 -17.45
CA ALA A 566 -17.62 11.66 -17.01
C ALA A 566 -16.22 11.09 -17.28
N GLY A 567 -16.11 9.79 -17.54
CA GLY A 567 -14.83 9.07 -17.60
C GLY A 567 -14.32 8.63 -16.22
N GLY A 568 -13.27 7.81 -16.22
CA GLY A 568 -12.70 7.21 -15.00
C GLY A 568 -13.46 5.98 -14.53
N TYR A 569 -12.82 5.21 -13.65
CA TYR A 569 -13.39 3.99 -13.07
C TYR A 569 -13.88 4.26 -11.67
N TRP A 570 -15.10 3.82 -11.38
CA TRP A 570 -15.61 3.76 -10.03
C TRP A 570 -14.79 2.75 -9.21
N ASP A 571 -14.55 3.05 -7.94
CA ASP A 571 -13.73 2.21 -7.05
C ASP A 571 -14.35 0.82 -6.84
N GLY A 572 -15.69 0.74 -6.83
CA GLY A 572 -16.44 -0.50 -6.69
C GLY A 572 -17.77 -0.49 -7.45
N PRO A 573 -18.52 -1.61 -7.43
CA PRO A 573 -19.84 -1.70 -8.02
C PRO A 573 -20.85 -0.77 -7.34
N VAL A 574 -22.06 -0.70 -7.89
CA VAL A 574 -23.16 0.02 -7.24
C VAL A 574 -23.58 -0.74 -5.98
N GLU A 575 -23.63 -0.03 -4.85
CA GLU A 575 -24.02 -0.57 -3.56
C GLU A 575 -25.26 0.18 -3.04
N ALA A 576 -26.31 -0.56 -2.68
CA ALA A 576 -27.63 0.00 -2.40
C ALA A 576 -27.67 1.01 -1.25
N HIS A 577 -26.85 0.81 -0.23
CA HIS A 577 -26.86 1.63 0.99
C HIS A 577 -25.61 2.52 1.12
N LEU A 578 -24.82 2.64 0.05
CA LEU A 578 -23.65 3.49 0.03
C LEU A 578 -24.02 4.87 -0.50
N PHE A 579 -23.97 5.88 0.37
CA PHE A 579 -24.36 7.25 0.03
C PHE A 579 -23.39 7.97 -0.94
N LEU A 580 -22.17 7.48 -1.07
CA LEU A 580 -21.12 8.07 -1.91
C LEU A 580 -20.33 6.97 -2.62
N ARG A 581 -20.39 6.91 -3.93
CA ARG A 581 -19.53 6.08 -4.77
C ARG A 581 -18.35 6.93 -5.24
N LEU A 582 -17.13 6.46 -5.04
CA LEU A 582 -15.91 7.20 -5.35
C LEU A 582 -15.25 6.74 -6.65
N LYS A 583 -14.47 7.62 -7.24
CA LYS A 583 -13.39 7.36 -8.18
C LYS A 583 -12.12 7.94 -7.59
N SER A 584 -11.22 7.09 -7.16
CA SER A 584 -10.00 7.52 -6.48
C SER A 584 -8.83 7.58 -7.44
N SER A 585 -8.06 8.66 -7.35
CA SER A 585 -6.81 8.89 -8.10
C SER A 585 -5.65 9.26 -7.19
N ASP A 586 -5.92 9.46 -5.90
CA ASP A 586 -4.92 9.82 -4.91
C ASP A 586 -4.14 8.56 -4.46
N GLU A 587 -2.84 8.76 -4.32
CA GLU A 587 -1.94 7.76 -3.78
C GLU A 587 -1.83 7.99 -2.28
N GLY A 588 -2.50 7.12 -1.51
CA GLY A 588 -2.28 7.03 -0.08
C GLY A 588 -0.98 6.28 0.23
N THR A 589 -1.01 5.44 1.24
CA THR A 589 0.07 4.48 1.53
C THR A 589 -0.05 3.21 0.69
N GLU A 590 -1.14 3.08 -0.05
CA GLU A 590 -1.48 1.97 -0.91
C GLU A 590 -1.28 2.39 -2.39
N PHE A 591 -1.82 1.65 -3.30
CA PHE A 591 -1.73 1.94 -4.74
C PHE A 591 -2.98 2.69 -5.22
N CYS A 592 -2.84 3.40 -6.34
CA CYS A 592 -3.95 4.13 -6.97
C CYS A 592 -4.51 3.35 -8.16
N GLN A 593 -5.78 2.93 -8.07
CA GLN A 593 -6.44 2.14 -9.10
C GLN A 593 -6.63 2.89 -10.41
N ASN A 594 -7.07 4.14 -10.41
CA ASN A 594 -7.27 4.88 -11.64
C ASN A 594 -5.96 5.29 -12.32
N ALA A 595 -4.89 5.56 -11.56
CA ALA A 595 -3.57 5.82 -12.14
C ALA A 595 -2.99 4.56 -12.80
N THR A 596 -3.14 3.39 -12.16
CA THR A 596 -2.71 2.11 -12.74
C THR A 596 -3.56 1.75 -13.95
N ALA A 597 -4.89 1.96 -13.89
CA ALA A 597 -5.77 1.76 -15.04
C ALA A 597 -5.39 2.67 -16.23
N ALA A 598 -5.03 3.93 -15.98
CA ALA A 598 -4.53 4.83 -17.02
C ALA A 598 -3.27 4.28 -17.70
N SER A 599 -2.30 3.82 -16.90
CA SER A 599 -1.08 3.19 -17.40
C SER A 599 -1.40 1.94 -18.22
N ASN A 600 -2.30 1.07 -17.75
CA ASN A 600 -2.72 -0.14 -18.46
C ASN A 600 -3.39 0.18 -19.80
N LEU A 601 -4.26 1.17 -19.85
CA LEU A 601 -4.90 1.62 -21.09
C LEU A 601 -3.86 2.12 -22.09
N VAL A 602 -2.87 2.90 -21.65
CA VAL A 602 -1.77 3.37 -22.50
C VAL A 602 -0.95 2.19 -23.02
N ARG A 603 -0.61 1.23 -22.15
CA ARG A 603 0.13 0.01 -22.53
C ARG A 603 -0.65 -0.83 -23.54
N LEU A 604 -1.95 -1.09 -23.31
CA LEU A 604 -2.81 -1.83 -24.23
C LEU A 604 -2.94 -1.11 -25.59
N ALA A 605 -3.14 0.22 -25.58
CA ALA A 605 -3.18 0.99 -26.81
C ALA A 605 -1.89 0.84 -27.63
N ARG A 606 -0.74 0.82 -26.98
CA ARG A 606 0.58 0.70 -27.62
C ARG A 606 0.96 -0.73 -27.97
N CYS A 607 0.43 -1.73 -27.27
CA CYS A 607 0.62 -3.13 -27.67
C CYS A 607 -0.27 -3.52 -28.85
N LEU A 608 -1.53 -3.07 -28.82
CA LEU A 608 -2.55 -3.53 -29.77
C LEU A 608 -2.78 -2.56 -30.93
N GLY A 609 -2.37 -1.30 -30.82
CA GLY A 609 -2.69 -0.26 -31.80
C GLY A 609 -4.18 0.13 -31.82
N ASP A 610 -4.93 -0.26 -30.79
CA ASP A 610 -6.37 0.01 -30.69
C ASP A 610 -6.60 1.39 -30.05
N ARG A 611 -7.17 2.29 -30.84
CA ARG A 611 -7.44 3.65 -30.43
C ARG A 611 -8.48 3.78 -29.33
N THR A 612 -9.34 2.77 -29.13
CA THR A 612 -10.36 2.82 -28.08
C THR A 612 -9.76 2.88 -26.66
N TYR A 613 -8.65 2.18 -26.45
CA TYR A 613 -7.90 2.27 -25.19
C TYR A 613 -7.25 3.66 -25.00
N TYR A 614 -6.70 4.22 -26.07
CA TYR A 614 -6.12 5.55 -26.03
C TYR A 614 -7.17 6.62 -25.73
N ASP A 615 -8.32 6.59 -26.40
CA ASP A 615 -9.41 7.54 -26.18
C ASP A 615 -9.99 7.42 -24.75
N ARG A 616 -10.03 6.22 -24.19
CA ARG A 616 -10.44 6.00 -22.81
C ARG A 616 -9.42 6.53 -21.81
N ALA A 617 -8.13 6.33 -22.05
CA ALA A 617 -7.06 6.94 -21.26
C ALA A 617 -7.14 8.47 -21.29
N ALA A 618 -7.38 9.07 -22.45
CA ALA A 618 -7.54 10.51 -22.60
C ALA A 618 -8.70 11.07 -21.75
N LYS A 619 -9.86 10.39 -21.74
CA LYS A 619 -10.99 10.77 -20.88
C LYS A 619 -10.64 10.68 -19.39
N LEU A 620 -9.89 9.65 -18.99
CA LEU A 620 -9.45 9.46 -17.61
C LEU A 620 -8.51 10.59 -17.18
N PHE A 621 -7.53 10.97 -18.01
CA PHE A 621 -6.65 12.10 -17.76
C PHE A 621 -7.39 13.44 -17.74
N GLN A 622 -8.41 13.59 -18.58
CA GLN A 622 -9.27 14.77 -18.55
C GLN A 622 -10.04 14.88 -17.23
N TYR A 623 -10.57 13.76 -16.72
CA TYR A 623 -11.31 13.74 -15.47
C TYR A 623 -10.45 14.11 -14.26
N PHE A 624 -9.25 13.53 -14.14
CA PHE A 624 -8.36 13.73 -12.97
C PHE A 624 -7.38 14.91 -13.11
N GLY A 625 -7.31 15.57 -14.27
CA GLY A 625 -6.35 16.64 -14.52
C GLY A 625 -6.43 17.81 -13.54
N GLY A 626 -7.64 18.17 -13.09
CA GLY A 626 -7.86 19.21 -12.09
C GLY A 626 -7.28 18.85 -10.72
N GLU A 627 -7.52 17.63 -10.23
CA GLU A 627 -6.98 17.14 -8.96
C GLU A 627 -5.46 17.07 -8.97
N CYS A 628 -4.87 16.55 -10.05
CA CYS A 628 -3.41 16.50 -10.23
C CYS A 628 -2.79 17.89 -10.17
N SER A 629 -3.37 18.86 -10.90
CA SER A 629 -2.90 20.25 -10.92
C SER A 629 -3.00 20.90 -9.53
N ALA A 630 -4.13 20.70 -8.84
CA ALA A 630 -4.36 21.25 -7.51
C ALA A 630 -3.36 20.67 -6.49
N SER A 631 -3.07 19.36 -6.55
CA SER A 631 -2.11 18.71 -5.64
C SER A 631 -0.70 19.26 -5.76
N LEU A 632 -0.28 19.69 -6.96
CA LEU A 632 1.01 20.30 -7.19
C LEU A 632 1.05 21.79 -6.78
N ALA A 633 -0.08 22.49 -6.86
CA ALA A 633 -0.18 23.91 -6.51
C ALA A 633 -0.20 24.15 -4.99
N GLU A 634 -0.63 23.17 -4.18
CA GLU A 634 -0.65 23.30 -2.72
C GLU A 634 0.76 23.40 -2.14
N PRO A 635 1.02 24.32 -1.19
CA PRO A 635 2.29 24.39 -0.49
C PRO A 635 2.53 23.12 0.32
N SER A 636 3.78 22.62 0.25
CA SER A 636 4.20 21.44 1.01
C SER A 636 3.90 21.57 2.51
N PRO A 637 3.40 20.51 3.19
CA PRO A 637 3.28 20.48 4.64
C PRO A 637 4.60 20.76 5.36
N VAL A 638 5.73 20.34 4.78
CA VAL A 638 7.07 20.56 5.35
C VAL A 638 7.47 22.03 5.28
N SER A 639 7.16 22.75 4.20
CA SER A 639 7.44 24.18 4.06
C SER A 639 6.64 25.05 5.04
N ARG A 640 5.47 24.60 5.48
CA ARG A 640 4.64 25.27 6.50
C ARG A 640 5.23 25.17 7.90
N THR A 641 6.04 24.15 8.20
CA THR A 641 6.61 23.91 9.54
C THR A 641 7.85 24.77 9.80
N PHE A 642 8.60 25.17 8.78
CA PHE A 642 9.81 26.01 8.90
C PHE A 642 9.55 27.53 8.78
N GLY A 643 8.36 27.94 8.35
CA GLY A 643 7.96 29.33 8.18
C GLY A 643 6.94 29.80 9.20
N ARG A 644 7.38 30.35 10.36
CA ARG A 644 6.61 31.02 11.42
C ARG A 644 5.61 30.16 12.22
N GLN A 645 5.85 30.11 13.52
CA GLN A 645 4.92 29.69 14.59
C GLN A 645 3.54 30.36 14.43
N ARG A 646 2.64 29.78 13.65
CA ARG A 646 1.21 29.96 13.78
C ARG A 646 0.59 28.61 14.11
N LYS A 647 -0.07 28.55 15.27
CA LYS A 647 -0.89 27.42 15.72
C LYS A 647 -1.90 27.06 14.62
N ALA A 648 -1.57 26.10 13.78
CA ALA A 648 -2.48 25.52 12.81
C ALA A 648 -2.98 24.16 13.33
N PRO A 649 -4.23 23.77 13.06
CA PRO A 649 -4.74 22.46 13.44
C PRO A 649 -3.91 21.35 12.80
N VAL A 650 -3.80 20.21 13.51
CA VAL A 650 -3.12 18.99 13.02
C VAL A 650 -3.84 18.52 11.77
N GLU A 651 -3.26 18.86 10.62
CA GLU A 651 -3.58 18.18 9.38
C GLU A 651 -2.77 16.88 9.39
N ILE A 652 -3.44 15.73 9.19
CA ILE A 652 -2.75 14.48 8.88
C ILE A 652 -1.95 14.78 7.61
N PRO A 653 -0.63 14.55 7.58
CA PRO A 653 0.14 14.80 6.38
C PRO A 653 -0.38 13.85 5.30
N ILE A 654 -1.18 14.38 4.40
CA ILE A 654 -1.43 13.76 3.10
C ILE A 654 -0.06 13.68 2.43
N ALA A 655 0.23 12.58 1.76
CA ALA A 655 1.49 12.40 1.06
C ALA A 655 1.88 13.69 0.29
N PRO A 656 3.14 14.11 0.31
CA PRO A 656 3.56 15.44 -0.17
C PRO A 656 3.19 15.70 -1.62
N VAL A 657 3.08 14.67 -2.44
CA VAL A 657 2.56 14.75 -3.82
C VAL A 657 1.55 13.64 -4.02
N ASN A 658 0.27 13.98 -4.00
CA ASN A 658 -0.78 13.07 -4.42
C ASN A 658 -0.82 12.98 -5.94
N HIS A 659 -1.26 11.87 -6.50
CA HIS A 659 -1.43 11.65 -7.95
C HIS A 659 -0.13 11.51 -8.76
N ILE A 660 1.00 11.13 -8.13
CA ILE A 660 2.30 11.05 -8.82
C ILE A 660 2.32 9.97 -9.91
N ARG A 661 1.67 8.83 -9.68
CA ARG A 661 1.50 7.77 -10.69
C ARG A 661 0.61 8.22 -11.84
N MET A 662 -0.42 9.03 -11.57
CA MET A 662 -1.26 9.60 -12.62
C MET A 662 -0.46 10.54 -13.51
N ILE A 663 0.39 11.38 -12.92
CA ILE A 663 1.29 12.31 -13.64
C ILE A 663 2.29 11.50 -14.49
N ASN A 664 2.86 10.44 -13.95
CA ASN A 664 3.78 9.56 -14.68
C ASN A 664 3.06 8.82 -15.84
N ALA A 665 1.85 8.30 -15.59
CA ALA A 665 1.05 7.67 -16.65
C ALA A 665 0.69 8.64 -17.78
N TYR A 666 0.45 9.92 -17.44
CA TYR A 666 0.21 10.97 -18.44
C TYR A 666 1.45 11.27 -19.29
N ASP A 667 2.66 11.27 -18.72
CA ASP A 667 3.89 11.38 -19.50
C ASP A 667 4.00 10.26 -20.52
N HIS A 668 3.77 9.02 -20.07
CA HIS A 668 3.74 7.86 -20.97
C HIS A 668 2.67 7.99 -22.06
N PHE A 669 1.51 8.56 -21.76
CA PHE A 669 0.46 8.83 -22.74
C PHE A 669 0.86 9.88 -23.78
N SER A 670 1.52 10.95 -23.34
CA SER A 670 1.81 12.14 -24.15
C SER A 670 3.00 11.95 -25.08
N TYR A 671 3.90 11.02 -24.76
CA TYR A 671 5.12 10.76 -25.55
C TYR A 671 5.16 9.34 -26.05
N SER A 672 5.51 9.22 -27.34
CA SER A 672 5.71 7.93 -27.98
C SER A 672 6.83 7.16 -27.31
N GLY A 673 6.49 6.02 -26.70
CA GLY A 673 7.46 5.07 -26.14
C GLY A 673 8.04 4.16 -27.20
N TRP A 674 9.13 3.50 -26.83
CA TRP A 674 9.74 2.48 -27.66
C TRP A 674 8.93 1.17 -27.64
N GLN A 675 8.82 0.54 -28.81
CA GLN A 675 8.27 -0.81 -28.98
C GLN A 675 9.38 -1.71 -29.47
N PHE A 676 9.71 -2.71 -28.67
CA PHE A 676 10.68 -3.75 -28.98
C PHE A 676 9.93 -4.96 -29.49
N VAL A 677 9.94 -5.16 -30.82
CA VAL A 677 9.16 -6.20 -31.50
C VAL A 677 10.08 -7.36 -31.87
N PHE A 678 9.98 -8.45 -31.15
CA PHE A 678 10.64 -9.70 -31.52
C PHE A 678 9.86 -10.39 -32.61
N VAL A 679 10.54 -10.72 -33.69
CA VAL A 679 9.96 -11.34 -34.90
C VAL A 679 10.62 -12.69 -35.18
N GLY A 680 9.81 -13.67 -35.57
CA GLY A 680 10.24 -15.03 -35.89
C GLY A 680 10.39 -15.94 -34.67
N SER A 681 10.84 -17.16 -34.90
CA SER A 681 10.97 -18.17 -33.84
C SER A 681 12.09 -17.83 -32.86
N SER A 682 11.93 -18.28 -31.62
CA SER A 682 12.94 -18.07 -30.57
C SER A 682 14.27 -18.72 -30.95
N SER A 683 15.31 -17.90 -31.10
CA SER A 683 16.71 -18.33 -31.29
C SER A 683 17.54 -17.95 -30.06
N PRO A 684 18.74 -18.53 -29.86
CA PRO A 684 19.63 -18.13 -28.77
C PRO A 684 19.93 -16.62 -28.76
N ALA A 685 20.12 -16.00 -29.93
CA ALA A 685 20.37 -14.58 -30.08
C ALA A 685 19.14 -13.75 -29.65
N VAL A 686 17.93 -14.17 -30.01
CA VAL A 686 16.67 -13.52 -29.57
C VAL A 686 16.51 -13.64 -28.08
N GLN A 687 16.81 -14.80 -27.49
CA GLN A 687 16.74 -14.99 -26.05
C GLN A 687 17.75 -14.12 -25.29
N GLU A 688 18.97 -13.97 -25.82
CA GLU A 688 19.98 -13.07 -25.27
C GLU A 688 19.51 -11.60 -25.29
N MET A 689 19.04 -11.13 -26.45
CA MET A 689 18.52 -9.77 -26.62
C MET A 689 17.32 -9.51 -25.68
N ARG A 690 16.42 -10.48 -25.55
CA ARG A 690 15.28 -10.38 -24.63
C ARG A 690 15.75 -10.28 -23.17
N SER A 691 16.66 -11.15 -22.75
CA SER A 691 17.24 -11.12 -21.40
C SER A 691 17.94 -9.78 -21.12
N MET A 692 18.63 -9.23 -22.10
CA MET A 692 19.24 -7.90 -22.00
C MET A 692 18.19 -6.81 -21.80
N LEU A 693 17.12 -6.79 -22.62
CA LEU A 693 16.03 -5.82 -22.47
C LEU A 693 15.37 -5.89 -21.09
N LEU A 694 15.09 -7.09 -20.59
CA LEU A 694 14.40 -7.28 -19.30
C LEU A 694 15.27 -6.82 -18.10
N ARG A 695 16.60 -6.89 -18.24
CA ARG A 695 17.53 -6.38 -17.21
C ARG A 695 17.71 -4.87 -17.21
N HIS A 696 17.41 -4.17 -18.30
CA HIS A 696 17.52 -2.71 -18.37
C HIS A 696 16.27 -2.01 -17.81
N ALA A 697 16.50 -0.88 -17.14
CA ALA A 697 15.42 0.05 -16.81
C ALA A 697 14.92 0.69 -18.13
N ARG A 698 13.62 0.58 -18.40
CA ARG A 698 13.02 0.98 -19.69
C ARG A 698 11.71 1.70 -19.44
N PRO A 699 11.72 2.92 -18.89
CA PRO A 699 10.49 3.68 -18.74
C PRO A 699 9.83 3.90 -20.11
N ASN A 700 8.51 3.83 -20.16
CA ASN A 700 7.71 4.06 -21.36
C ASN A 700 8.12 3.19 -22.57
N SER A 701 8.36 1.90 -22.36
CA SER A 701 8.66 0.95 -23.44
C SER A 701 7.88 -0.34 -23.32
N HIS A 702 7.66 -1.04 -24.44
CA HIS A 702 6.84 -2.24 -24.52
C HIS A 702 7.53 -3.32 -25.33
N ILE A 703 7.34 -4.59 -24.95
CA ILE A 703 7.86 -5.74 -25.69
C ILE A 703 6.70 -6.46 -26.35
N LEU A 704 6.83 -6.71 -27.65
CA LEU A 704 5.84 -7.41 -28.48
C LEU A 704 6.48 -8.63 -29.15
N TYR A 705 5.68 -9.66 -29.44
CA TYR A 705 6.14 -10.91 -30.01
C TYR A 705 5.32 -11.27 -31.26
N LEU A 706 5.97 -11.24 -32.44
CA LEU A 706 5.46 -11.72 -33.72
C LEU A 706 6.14 -13.03 -34.03
N ASP A 707 5.69 -14.10 -33.37
CA ASP A 707 6.33 -15.39 -33.27
C ASP A 707 5.73 -16.48 -34.19
N GLY A 708 4.81 -16.06 -35.08
CA GLY A 708 4.00 -16.98 -35.91
C GLY A 708 2.92 -17.75 -35.15
N GLY A 709 2.73 -17.44 -33.84
CA GLY A 709 1.84 -18.16 -32.96
C GLY A 709 0.67 -17.33 -32.45
N ALA A 710 0.21 -17.68 -31.23
CA ALA A 710 -0.95 -17.05 -30.62
C ALA A 710 -0.74 -15.56 -30.28
N SER A 711 0.49 -15.15 -29.94
CA SER A 711 0.81 -13.74 -29.67
C SER A 711 0.60 -12.89 -30.91
N GLU A 712 1.19 -13.30 -32.04
CA GLU A 712 1.03 -12.61 -33.31
C GLU A 712 -0.43 -12.57 -33.76
N ALA A 713 -1.16 -13.68 -33.62
CA ALA A 713 -2.61 -13.73 -33.98
C ALA A 713 -3.44 -12.71 -33.16
N ILE A 714 -3.13 -12.50 -31.90
CA ILE A 714 -3.77 -11.47 -31.07
C ILE A 714 -3.39 -10.07 -31.59
N LEU A 715 -2.08 -9.79 -31.68
CA LEU A 715 -1.57 -8.46 -32.04
C LEU A 715 -2.06 -8.03 -33.43
N THR A 716 -1.98 -8.88 -34.45
CA THR A 716 -2.38 -8.58 -35.83
C THR A 716 -3.89 -8.48 -36.02
N ARG A 717 -4.69 -9.14 -35.16
CA ARG A 717 -6.15 -8.94 -35.13
C ARG A 717 -6.54 -7.50 -34.83
N PHE A 718 -5.81 -6.83 -33.93
CA PHE A 718 -6.07 -5.45 -33.55
C PHE A 718 -5.35 -4.47 -34.47
N ASN A 719 -4.11 -4.77 -34.88
CA ASN A 719 -3.28 -3.89 -35.69
C ASN A 719 -2.64 -4.65 -36.87
N ARG A 720 -3.23 -4.48 -38.04
CA ARG A 720 -2.77 -5.13 -39.28
C ARG A 720 -1.36 -4.65 -39.71
N SER A 721 -0.96 -3.44 -39.38
CA SER A 721 0.38 -2.93 -39.71
C SER A 721 1.50 -3.73 -39.04
N LEU A 722 1.22 -4.43 -37.95
CA LEU A 722 2.20 -5.34 -37.32
C LEU A 722 2.52 -6.56 -38.21
N ALA A 723 1.56 -7.02 -39.02
CA ALA A 723 1.81 -8.12 -39.96
C ALA A 723 2.82 -7.72 -41.05
N GLU A 724 2.91 -6.43 -41.42
CA GLU A 724 3.86 -5.92 -42.41
C GLU A 724 5.30 -5.87 -41.87
N LEU A 725 5.46 -5.89 -40.54
CA LEU A 725 6.76 -5.95 -39.89
C LEU A 725 7.36 -7.38 -39.89
N ASN A 726 6.53 -8.39 -40.13
CA ASN A 726 7.00 -9.79 -40.14
C ASN A 726 7.82 -10.06 -41.43
N PRO A 727 9.10 -10.42 -41.32
CA PRO A 727 9.93 -10.64 -42.49
C PRO A 727 9.49 -11.91 -43.24
N THR A 728 9.40 -11.79 -44.54
CA THR A 728 9.06 -12.90 -45.46
C THR A 728 10.13 -13.99 -45.50
N ASP A 729 11.34 -13.72 -44.98
CA ASP A 729 12.51 -14.63 -44.95
C ASP A 729 12.57 -15.50 -43.69
N GLY A 730 11.65 -15.36 -42.75
CA GLY A 730 11.60 -16.15 -41.51
C GLY A 730 12.77 -15.92 -40.54
N SER A 731 13.62 -14.90 -40.80
CA SER A 731 14.76 -14.59 -39.93
C SER A 731 14.30 -14.03 -38.58
N ALA A 732 14.81 -14.62 -37.48
CA ALA A 732 14.55 -14.12 -36.14
C ALA A 732 15.37 -12.86 -35.88
N LYS A 733 14.70 -11.75 -35.49
CA LYS A 733 15.34 -10.47 -35.22
C LYS A 733 14.54 -9.63 -34.26
N LEU A 734 15.17 -8.59 -33.71
CA LEU A 734 14.52 -7.53 -32.94
C LEU A 734 14.33 -6.28 -33.81
N LEU A 735 13.10 -5.79 -33.86
CA LEU A 735 12.75 -4.51 -34.46
C LEU A 735 12.48 -3.50 -33.36
N ILE A 736 13.04 -2.31 -33.48
CA ILE A 736 12.81 -1.18 -32.60
C ILE A 736 11.89 -0.23 -33.35
N CYS A 737 10.71 -0.02 -32.81
CA CYS A 737 9.66 0.80 -33.41
C CYS A 737 9.26 1.93 -32.49
N ARG A 738 8.64 2.97 -33.07
CA ARG A 738 7.96 4.04 -32.38
C ARG A 738 6.61 4.28 -33.08
N ASP A 739 5.51 4.20 -32.33
CA ASP A 739 4.15 4.25 -32.87
C ASP A 739 3.95 3.30 -34.09
N PHE A 740 4.42 2.05 -33.94
CA PHE A 740 4.40 0.99 -34.94
C PHE A 740 5.18 1.29 -36.24
N LYS A 741 5.99 2.35 -36.25
CA LYS A 741 6.91 2.63 -37.36
C LYS A 741 8.30 2.11 -37.03
N LEU A 742 8.89 1.38 -37.96
CA LEU A 742 10.24 0.84 -37.81
C LEU A 742 11.26 1.99 -37.80
N GLU A 743 12.02 2.09 -36.70
CA GLU A 743 13.14 3.02 -36.56
C GLU A 743 14.48 2.30 -36.81
N LYS A 744 14.62 1.07 -36.28
CA LYS A 744 15.84 0.29 -36.38
C LYS A 744 15.57 -1.20 -36.34
N SER A 745 16.35 -1.99 -37.11
CA SER A 745 16.46 -3.43 -36.98
C SER A 745 17.76 -3.76 -36.22
N CYS A 746 17.66 -4.59 -35.17
CA CYS A 746 18.79 -5.05 -34.37
C CYS A 746 18.92 -6.57 -34.52
N PRO A 747 19.82 -7.03 -35.38
CA PRO A 747 20.05 -8.47 -35.56
C PRO A 747 20.93 -9.09 -34.47
N THR A 748 21.64 -8.29 -33.66
CA THR A 748 22.58 -8.75 -32.65
C THR A 748 22.41 -8.11 -31.30
N ALA A 749 22.81 -8.80 -30.23
CA ALA A 749 22.83 -8.26 -28.88
C ALA A 749 23.74 -7.02 -28.72
N GLN A 750 24.85 -6.96 -29.47
CA GLN A 750 25.77 -5.82 -29.44
C GLN A 750 25.13 -4.53 -29.98
N GLU A 751 24.33 -4.63 -31.05
CA GLU A 751 23.63 -3.49 -31.60
C GLU A 751 22.50 -3.00 -30.69
N LEU A 752 21.85 -3.94 -29.99
CA LEU A 752 20.87 -3.61 -28.96
C LEU A 752 21.52 -2.91 -27.78
N HIS A 753 22.67 -3.39 -27.29
CA HIS A 753 23.42 -2.75 -26.21
C HIS A 753 23.77 -1.31 -26.54
N ALA A 754 24.36 -1.08 -27.74
CA ALA A 754 24.71 0.24 -28.20
C ALA A 754 23.48 1.18 -28.37
N PHE A 755 22.30 0.62 -28.64
CA PHE A 755 21.07 1.40 -28.66
C PHE A 755 20.60 1.77 -27.25
N LEU A 756 20.60 0.80 -26.32
CA LEU A 756 20.16 1.02 -24.95
C LEU A 756 21.05 2.02 -24.21
N ASP A 757 22.37 1.96 -24.39
CA ASP A 757 23.33 2.91 -23.78
C ASP A 757 23.12 4.35 -24.25
N ARG A 758 22.56 4.55 -25.46
CA ARG A 758 22.29 5.87 -26.01
C ARG A 758 20.94 6.42 -25.58
N GLU A 759 19.92 5.56 -25.49
CA GLU A 759 18.51 5.99 -25.31
C GLU A 759 18.06 5.94 -23.84
N TYR A 760 18.71 5.12 -23.04
CA TYR A 760 18.44 4.91 -21.62
C TYR A 760 19.71 5.05 -20.76
#